data_c560853b04c77f9ab4fc414449310f1d
#
_entry.id   c560853b04c77f9ab4fc414449310f1d
#
_cell.length_a   1.000
_cell.length_b   1.000
_cell.length_c   1.000
_cell.angle_alpha   90.00
_cell.angle_beta   90.00
_cell.angle_gamma   90.00
#
_symmetry.space_group_name_H-M   'P 1'
#
loop_
_entity.id
_entity.type
_entity.pdbx_description
1 polymer ?
#
loop_
_entity_poly.entity_id
_entity_poly.type
_entity_poly.pdbx_seq_one_letter_code
_entity_poly.pdbx_strand_id
1 'polypeptide(L)'
;MSKKNLFNIDNLSAQDIDENSELIPLMTPEDEIEISKEELPSTLPILSLRNTVLFPGVVIPITASRDKSIKLIKDANNFNKLIGVVAQKDESVEDPKVNDIYTIGTVAKILKVLQMPDGNTTVIIQGKKRFEIERVISDSPYITSNIKDYPEENPGNTNSKFSATIDSIKDLSLEIIKRNPNIPSEASFAIKNIESKSFLINFVSSNLNLPVKEKQAILEINDLQKRALKTLKHMNVEFKKLKIKNDIQSKVQNDLSQQQREYFLHQQMKTIQEELGGVSHDSEIDEMKKRAKGKKWNKEIKNHFEKELSKLQRMNPQVSEYSVQRNYLDLLLDLPWNEFSKDKFDLIKANKILNRDHFGLEDVKKRIIEYLAVLKLRKDMKSPILCLQGPPGVGKTSLGKSIAEAIGRKYVRISLGGLRDEAEIRGLRKTYIGAMPGRIIQNIKKANTSNPVFVLDEIDKLTSSNVGDPSSAMLEVLDPEQNNEFYDNYLEKGFDLSKVMFVATSNNLSNIQPALLDRMEIINVSGYTTEDKIQIGKRFLLPKQIKEHGLIPNQIKISNKVMEKLIEGYTRESGVRGLEKNIAKIVRNCAKNIATDVKYDPNINLEDMTTILGPSKLLRDEYESNEIAGVVTGLAWTRVGGDILFIESILTEGKGKLSITGNLGKVMTESAKIALEYIKSYSTKFNINSEIFNKYNIHIHVPEGATPKDGPSAGIAMLTSLVSLFTQKRIKSRMAMTGEITLRGKVLPVGGIKEKILAAKRAKIKEIILCKQNEPDVNEINKKYIKGLKFHYVSEMSEVIRLALTNQKVKNHKNL
;
A
#
# COMPACT_ATOMS: atom_id res chain seq x y z
N MET A 1 20.36 -48.72 23.60
CA MET A 1 20.31 -47.41 24.27
C MET A 1 19.73 -46.43 23.27
N SER A 2 18.45 -46.15 23.38
CA SER A 2 17.68 -45.25 22.50
C SER A 2 18.09 -43.81 22.78
N LYS A 3 18.60 -43.11 21.78
CA LYS A 3 18.86 -41.67 21.88
C LYS A 3 17.52 -40.93 21.88
N LYS A 4 17.04 -40.49 23.03
CA LYS A 4 15.92 -39.58 23.17
C LYS A 4 16.31 -38.22 22.58
N ASN A 5 15.63 -37.78 21.53
CA ASN A 5 15.78 -36.47 20.94
C ASN A 5 14.93 -35.45 21.74
N LEU A 6 15.55 -34.40 22.20
CA LEU A 6 15.02 -33.49 23.23
C LEU A 6 14.91 -32.07 22.73
N PHE A 7 13.82 -31.38 22.99
CA PHE A 7 13.55 -29.97 22.61
C PHE A 7 13.53 -29.08 23.86
N ASN A 8 14.13 -27.90 23.77
CA ASN A 8 14.17 -26.92 24.85
C ASN A 8 13.08 -25.86 24.65
N ILE A 9 12.31 -25.54 25.67
CA ILE A 9 11.21 -24.56 25.65
C ILE A 9 11.72 -23.21 26.18
N ASP A 10 12.58 -22.52 25.41
CA ASP A 10 13.15 -21.22 25.83
C ASP A 10 12.37 -20.01 25.33
N ASN A 11 11.05 -20.12 25.12
CA ASN A 11 10.19 -18.95 24.77
C ASN A 11 9.15 -18.59 25.82
N LEU A 12 9.33 -19.03 27.04
CA LEU A 12 8.67 -18.45 28.19
C LEU A 12 9.67 -17.49 28.84
N SER A 13 9.29 -16.24 28.98
CA SER A 13 10.07 -15.16 29.60
C SER A 13 10.79 -15.69 30.84
N ALA A 14 12.10 -15.89 30.69
CA ALA A 14 12.95 -16.52 31.66
C ALA A 14 13.23 -15.54 32.80
N GLN A 15 12.50 -15.67 33.90
CA GLN A 15 13.01 -15.22 35.20
C GLN A 15 12.73 -16.18 36.34
N ASP A 16 11.92 -17.24 36.17
CA ASP A 16 11.63 -18.16 37.27
C ASP A 16 11.44 -19.64 36.85
N ILE A 17 12.38 -20.23 36.14
CA ILE A 17 12.37 -21.67 35.91
C ILE A 17 13.70 -22.24 36.38
N ASP A 18 13.62 -23.00 37.50
CA ASP A 18 14.70 -23.77 38.09
C ASP A 18 15.46 -24.66 37.09
N GLU A 19 16.75 -24.92 37.35
CA GLU A 19 17.72 -25.66 36.54
C GLU A 19 17.35 -27.12 36.20
N ASN A 20 16.11 -27.57 36.46
CA ASN A 20 15.56 -28.89 36.13
C ASN A 20 14.43 -28.82 35.09
N SER A 21 14.65 -28.17 33.93
CA SER A 21 13.71 -28.26 32.82
C SER A 21 13.76 -29.64 32.19
N GLU A 22 12.79 -30.47 32.50
CA GLU A 22 12.56 -31.74 31.81
C GLU A 22 12.25 -31.49 30.34
N LEU A 23 13.11 -32.00 29.49
CA LEU A 23 13.01 -31.95 28.04
C LEU A 23 11.79 -32.78 27.59
N ILE A 24 10.90 -32.20 26.77
CA ILE A 24 9.69 -32.89 26.29
C ILE A 24 10.09 -33.80 25.12
N PRO A 25 9.82 -35.11 25.17
CA PRO A 25 10.18 -36.01 24.07
C PRO A 25 9.33 -35.77 22.82
N LEU A 26 9.95 -35.81 21.65
CA LEU A 26 9.26 -35.82 20.36
C LEU A 26 8.49 -37.14 20.22
N MET A 27 7.25 -37.05 19.73
CA MET A 27 6.36 -38.17 19.50
C MET A 27 6.93 -39.16 18.49
N THR A 28 7.04 -40.42 18.87
CA THR A 28 7.47 -41.48 17.97
C THR A 28 6.27 -42.14 17.26
N PRO A 29 6.47 -42.90 16.15
CA PRO A 29 5.37 -43.63 15.53
C PRO A 29 4.73 -44.67 16.44
N GLU A 30 5.48 -45.19 17.40
CA GLU A 30 4.99 -46.17 18.43
C GLU A 30 4.07 -45.44 19.41
N ASP A 31 4.43 -44.26 19.90
CA ASP A 31 3.56 -43.44 20.77
C ASP A 31 2.24 -43.08 20.06
N GLU A 32 2.27 -42.84 18.75
CA GLU A 32 1.09 -42.54 17.95
C GLU A 32 0.15 -43.74 17.84
N ILE A 33 0.70 -44.95 17.69
CA ILE A 33 -0.07 -46.21 17.69
C ILE A 33 -0.69 -46.47 19.06
N GLU A 34 0.03 -46.20 20.13
CA GLU A 34 -0.47 -46.33 21.50
C GLU A 34 -1.64 -45.35 21.77
N ILE A 35 -1.49 -44.08 21.40
CA ILE A 35 -2.54 -43.08 21.52
C ILE A 35 -3.75 -43.42 20.65
N SER A 36 -3.53 -44.02 19.48
CA SER A 36 -4.64 -44.40 18.58
C SER A 36 -5.52 -45.52 19.18
N LYS A 37 -4.98 -46.37 20.02
CA LYS A 37 -5.69 -47.49 20.70
C LYS A 37 -6.37 -47.06 21.99
N GLU A 38 -6.01 -45.93 22.61
CA GLU A 38 -6.68 -45.41 23.79
C GLU A 38 -8.17 -45.13 23.51
N GLU A 39 -9.07 -45.71 24.31
CA GLU A 39 -10.50 -45.40 24.27
C GLU A 39 -10.73 -44.00 24.86
N LEU A 40 -11.48 -43.17 24.15
CA LEU A 40 -11.85 -41.85 24.64
C LEU A 40 -12.99 -41.99 25.67
N PRO A 41 -12.93 -41.24 26.78
CA PRO A 41 -14.06 -41.20 27.71
C PRO A 41 -15.28 -40.59 27.00
N SER A 42 -16.46 -41.14 27.28
CA SER A 42 -17.71 -40.67 26.66
C SER A 42 -18.03 -39.20 26.97
N THR A 43 -17.48 -38.67 28.07
CA THR A 43 -17.74 -37.32 28.56
C THR A 43 -16.47 -36.65 28.96
N LEU A 44 -16.26 -35.39 28.52
CA LEU A 44 -15.11 -34.57 28.88
C LEU A 44 -15.49 -33.12 29.22
N PRO A 45 -14.74 -32.47 30.15
CA PRO A 45 -14.79 -31.05 30.35
C PRO A 45 -14.11 -30.34 29.18
N ILE A 46 -14.74 -29.31 28.66
CA ILE A 46 -14.30 -28.61 27.44
C ILE A 46 -13.65 -27.27 27.78
N LEU A 47 -12.37 -27.13 27.47
CA LEU A 47 -11.60 -25.89 27.60
C LEU A 47 -11.58 -25.15 26.25
N SER A 48 -12.08 -23.91 26.23
CA SER A 48 -12.08 -23.08 25.06
C SER A 48 -10.79 -22.24 24.96
N LEU A 49 -10.10 -22.30 23.80
CA LEU A 49 -8.91 -21.52 23.52
C LEU A 49 -9.26 -20.28 22.68
N ARG A 50 -8.71 -19.13 23.06
CA ARG A 50 -9.07 -17.84 22.47
C ARG A 50 -8.38 -17.58 21.12
N ASN A 51 -7.07 -17.83 21.07
CA ASN A 51 -6.21 -17.41 19.95
C ASN A 51 -5.33 -18.52 19.38
N THR A 52 -5.60 -19.75 19.72
CA THR A 52 -4.84 -20.89 19.21
C THR A 52 -5.71 -22.13 19.04
N VAL A 53 -5.19 -23.09 18.29
CA VAL A 53 -5.81 -24.41 18.05
C VAL A 53 -4.82 -25.48 18.49
N LEU A 54 -5.26 -26.43 19.30
CA LEU A 54 -4.44 -27.56 19.70
C LEU A 54 -4.54 -28.68 18.67
N PHE A 55 -3.38 -29.12 18.18
CA PHE A 55 -3.28 -30.28 17.29
C PHE A 55 -2.83 -31.53 18.03
N PRO A 56 -3.23 -32.75 17.58
CA PRO A 56 -2.74 -34.00 18.12
C PRO A 56 -1.23 -34.10 18.17
N GLY A 57 -0.69 -34.62 19.27
CA GLY A 57 0.74 -34.77 19.50
C GLY A 57 1.46 -33.52 19.96
N VAL A 58 0.91 -32.34 19.73
CA VAL A 58 1.56 -31.05 20.02
C VAL A 58 1.41 -30.70 21.49
N VAL A 59 2.47 -30.19 22.10
CA VAL A 59 2.49 -29.65 23.44
C VAL A 59 2.49 -28.15 23.41
N ILE A 60 1.54 -27.53 24.12
CA ILE A 60 1.44 -26.08 24.22
C ILE A 60 1.24 -25.65 25.69
N PRO A 61 1.86 -24.52 26.09
CA PRO A 61 1.50 -23.84 27.32
C PRO A 61 0.26 -22.98 27.08
N ILE A 62 -0.67 -22.96 28.01
CA ILE A 62 -1.88 -22.16 27.97
C ILE A 62 -2.03 -21.43 29.29
N THR A 63 -2.21 -20.14 29.27
CA THR A 63 -2.53 -19.35 30.46
C THR A 63 -4.05 -19.15 30.54
N ALA A 64 -4.62 -19.69 31.59
CA ALA A 64 -6.02 -19.56 31.96
C ALA A 64 -6.20 -18.41 32.95
N SER A 65 -6.96 -17.39 32.54
CA SER A 65 -7.33 -16.23 33.38
C SER A 65 -8.80 -16.23 33.80
N ARG A 66 -9.63 -17.09 33.20
CA ARG A 66 -11.07 -17.17 33.50
C ARG A 66 -11.31 -18.16 34.67
N ASP A 67 -12.14 -17.77 35.64
CA ASP A 67 -12.46 -18.59 36.78
C ASP A 67 -13.00 -19.98 36.39
N LYS A 68 -13.86 -20.06 35.38
CA LYS A 68 -14.40 -21.32 34.85
C LYS A 68 -13.29 -22.24 34.29
N SER A 69 -12.33 -21.66 33.56
CA SER A 69 -11.19 -22.38 32.98
C SER A 69 -10.21 -22.85 34.07
N ILE A 70 -9.93 -22.00 35.06
CA ILE A 70 -9.06 -22.33 36.19
C ILE A 70 -9.70 -23.48 37.01
N LYS A 71 -11.02 -23.40 37.28
CA LYS A 71 -11.74 -24.44 37.98
C LYS A 71 -11.72 -25.77 37.20
N LEU A 72 -12.02 -25.73 35.89
CA LEU A 72 -11.93 -26.90 35.03
C LEU A 72 -10.56 -27.56 35.07
N ILE A 73 -9.48 -26.76 34.94
CA ILE A 73 -8.10 -27.29 34.98
C ILE A 73 -7.80 -27.96 36.35
N LYS A 74 -8.19 -27.33 37.43
CA LYS A 74 -7.98 -27.88 38.77
C LYS A 74 -8.75 -29.21 38.97
N ASP A 75 -10.02 -29.26 38.62
CA ASP A 75 -10.85 -30.45 38.74
C ASP A 75 -10.33 -31.59 37.85
N ALA A 76 -9.99 -31.29 36.57
CA ALA A 76 -9.43 -32.28 35.66
C ALA A 76 -8.07 -32.81 36.10
N ASN A 77 -7.20 -31.94 36.65
CA ASN A 77 -5.87 -32.35 37.14
C ASN A 77 -5.96 -33.31 38.34
N ASN A 78 -6.99 -33.16 39.15
CA ASN A 78 -7.20 -34.01 40.31
C ASN A 78 -7.88 -35.36 39.99
N PHE A 79 -8.52 -35.50 38.83
CA PHE A 79 -9.27 -36.70 38.45
C PHE A 79 -8.51 -37.55 37.42
N ASN A 80 -8.66 -37.30 36.13
CA ASN A 80 -8.09 -38.12 35.07
C ASN A 80 -7.05 -37.43 34.20
N LYS A 81 -6.79 -36.14 34.43
CA LYS A 81 -5.90 -35.27 33.68
C LYS A 81 -6.26 -35.12 32.18
N LEU A 82 -7.47 -35.51 31.79
CA LEU A 82 -7.95 -35.38 30.40
C LEU A 82 -8.97 -34.27 30.32
N ILE A 83 -8.82 -33.44 29.29
CA ILE A 83 -9.72 -32.34 28.94
C ILE A 83 -9.97 -32.34 27.44
N GLY A 84 -11.14 -31.89 27.00
CA GLY A 84 -11.40 -31.56 25.61
C GLY A 84 -11.01 -30.12 25.37
N VAL A 85 -10.23 -29.86 24.32
CA VAL A 85 -9.75 -28.52 23.97
C VAL A 85 -10.30 -28.12 22.63
N VAL A 86 -11.00 -26.99 22.57
CA VAL A 86 -11.60 -26.44 21.33
C VAL A 86 -11.27 -24.98 21.18
N ALA A 87 -11.18 -24.49 19.94
CA ALA A 87 -10.95 -23.08 19.69
C ALA A 87 -12.27 -22.28 19.73
N GLN A 88 -12.17 -20.99 20.05
CA GLN A 88 -13.27 -20.04 19.92
C GLN A 88 -13.40 -19.58 18.47
N LYS A 89 -14.64 -19.28 18.01
CA LYS A 89 -14.92 -18.74 16.70
C LYS A 89 -14.59 -17.25 16.60
N ASP A 90 -14.76 -16.51 17.69
CA ASP A 90 -14.50 -15.09 17.81
C ASP A 90 -13.64 -14.81 19.05
N GLU A 91 -12.48 -14.20 18.82
CA GLU A 91 -11.52 -13.87 19.89
C GLU A 91 -12.01 -12.78 20.85
N SER A 92 -13.00 -11.97 20.43
CA SER A 92 -13.54 -10.86 21.22
C SER A 92 -14.46 -11.31 22.36
N VAL A 93 -14.98 -12.55 22.29
CA VAL A 93 -15.91 -13.08 23.31
C VAL A 93 -15.15 -13.47 24.58
N GLU A 94 -15.45 -12.81 25.70
CA GLU A 94 -14.78 -13.09 26.96
C GLU A 94 -15.27 -14.39 27.65
N ASP A 95 -16.58 -14.66 27.64
CA ASP A 95 -17.17 -15.88 28.19
C ASP A 95 -17.91 -16.66 27.10
N PRO A 96 -17.21 -17.53 26.34
CA PRO A 96 -17.79 -18.24 25.20
C PRO A 96 -18.81 -19.26 25.62
N LYS A 97 -19.98 -19.23 24.98
CA LYS A 97 -21.02 -20.23 25.08
C LYS A 97 -20.80 -21.32 24.03
N VAL A 98 -21.62 -22.35 24.07
CA VAL A 98 -21.55 -23.49 23.15
C VAL A 98 -21.54 -23.08 21.66
N ASN A 99 -22.26 -22.02 21.30
CA ASN A 99 -22.33 -21.53 19.92
C ASN A 99 -21.07 -20.77 19.48
N ASP A 100 -20.27 -20.30 20.43
CA ASP A 100 -19.08 -19.49 20.19
C ASP A 100 -17.80 -20.32 20.04
N ILE A 101 -17.91 -21.65 20.22
CA ILE A 101 -16.80 -22.58 20.06
C ILE A 101 -16.98 -23.46 18.83
N TYR A 102 -15.89 -24.02 18.34
CA TYR A 102 -15.94 -25.02 17.26
C TYR A 102 -16.38 -26.37 17.79
N THR A 103 -16.97 -27.19 16.95
CA THR A 103 -17.45 -28.53 17.33
C THR A 103 -16.36 -29.58 17.30
N ILE A 104 -15.29 -29.38 16.53
CA ILE A 104 -14.16 -30.31 16.46
C ILE A 104 -13.01 -29.75 17.25
N GLY A 105 -12.47 -30.58 18.15
CA GLY A 105 -11.35 -30.24 19.02
C GLY A 105 -10.36 -31.37 19.16
N THR A 106 -9.44 -31.21 20.11
CA THR A 106 -8.43 -32.20 20.46
C THR A 106 -8.51 -32.57 21.96
N VAL A 107 -8.60 -33.84 22.29
CA VAL A 107 -8.46 -34.32 23.66
C VAL A 107 -7.03 -34.09 24.12
N ALA A 108 -6.88 -33.43 25.23
CA ALA A 108 -5.56 -33.10 25.79
C ALA A 108 -5.34 -33.73 27.15
N LYS A 109 -4.10 -34.13 27.38
CA LYS A 109 -3.60 -34.54 28.69
C LYS A 109 -2.89 -33.39 29.38
N ILE A 110 -3.25 -33.10 30.60
CA ILE A 110 -2.55 -32.12 31.43
C ILE A 110 -1.22 -32.74 31.89
N LEU A 111 -0.10 -32.11 31.49
CA LEU A 111 1.23 -32.52 31.90
C LEU A 111 1.68 -31.84 33.18
N LYS A 112 1.53 -30.50 33.25
CA LYS A 112 1.94 -29.69 34.39
C LYS A 112 1.02 -28.48 34.57
N VAL A 113 0.75 -28.11 35.79
CA VAL A 113 0.01 -26.92 36.16
C VAL A 113 0.91 -26.02 36.98
N LEU A 114 1.07 -24.79 36.59
CA LEU A 114 1.90 -23.75 37.20
C LEU A 114 1.01 -22.60 37.66
N GLN A 115 1.07 -22.22 38.91
CA GLN A 115 0.43 -21.00 39.40
C GLN A 115 1.39 -19.85 39.29
N MET A 116 0.99 -18.82 38.57
CA MET A 116 1.80 -17.62 38.36
C MET A 116 1.57 -16.59 39.48
N PRO A 117 2.56 -15.76 39.84
CA PRO A 117 2.43 -14.74 40.87
C PRO A 117 1.32 -13.70 40.64
N ASP A 118 0.89 -13.54 39.40
CA ASP A 118 -0.17 -12.62 38.94
C ASP A 118 -1.60 -13.19 39.15
N GLY A 119 -1.73 -14.39 39.72
CA GLY A 119 -2.99 -15.09 39.96
C GLY A 119 -3.48 -15.94 38.80
N ASN A 120 -2.84 -15.86 37.62
CA ASN A 120 -3.16 -16.69 36.47
C ASN A 120 -2.64 -18.13 36.66
N THR A 121 -3.28 -19.09 36.02
CA THR A 121 -2.85 -20.50 36.03
C THR A 121 -2.35 -20.85 34.62
N THR A 122 -1.06 -21.14 34.49
CA THR A 122 -0.49 -21.69 33.27
C THR A 122 -0.51 -23.21 33.33
N VAL A 123 -1.07 -23.84 32.30
CA VAL A 123 -1.12 -25.30 32.18
C VAL A 123 -0.38 -25.74 30.90
N ILE A 124 0.47 -26.72 31.03
CA ILE A 124 1.13 -27.37 29.89
C ILE A 124 0.28 -28.60 29.54
N ILE A 125 -0.24 -28.60 28.32
CA ILE A 125 -1.11 -29.65 27.80
C ILE A 125 -0.53 -30.29 26.56
N GLN A 126 -0.77 -31.59 26.40
CA GLN A 126 -0.42 -32.34 25.19
C GLN A 126 -1.68 -32.85 24.50
N GLY A 127 -1.84 -32.53 23.23
CA GLY A 127 -2.91 -33.05 22.38
C GLY A 127 -2.78 -34.56 22.18
N LYS A 128 -3.87 -35.31 22.27
CA LYS A 128 -3.93 -36.76 22.02
C LYS A 128 -4.65 -37.05 20.71
N LYS A 129 -5.98 -37.12 20.75
CA LYS A 129 -6.85 -37.45 19.63
C LYS A 129 -7.81 -36.33 19.32
N ARG A 130 -8.28 -36.27 18.08
CA ARG A 130 -9.36 -35.37 17.71
C ARG A 130 -10.69 -35.95 18.16
N PHE A 131 -11.61 -35.07 18.49
CA PHE A 131 -12.98 -35.44 18.85
C PHE A 131 -13.96 -34.44 18.25
N GLU A 132 -15.22 -34.89 18.15
CA GLU A 132 -16.35 -34.04 17.79
C GLU A 132 -17.29 -33.96 19.00
N ILE A 133 -17.78 -32.76 19.31
CA ILE A 133 -18.81 -32.55 20.34
C ILE A 133 -20.14 -33.02 19.78
N GLU A 134 -20.70 -34.07 20.41
CA GLU A 134 -21.99 -34.63 20.02
C GLU A 134 -23.14 -33.92 20.73
N ARG A 135 -23.02 -33.74 22.04
CA ARG A 135 -24.03 -33.08 22.87
C ARG A 135 -23.42 -32.47 24.12
N VAL A 136 -23.78 -31.22 24.39
CA VAL A 136 -23.40 -30.58 25.65
C VAL A 136 -24.32 -31.05 26.76
N ILE A 137 -23.74 -31.47 27.88
CA ILE A 137 -24.44 -31.99 29.08
C ILE A 137 -24.70 -30.84 30.05
N SER A 138 -23.71 -30.00 30.31
CA SER A 138 -23.79 -28.88 31.23
C SER A 138 -22.86 -27.76 30.76
N ASP A 139 -23.24 -26.51 31.03
CA ASP A 139 -22.42 -25.32 30.80
C ASP A 139 -21.94 -24.63 32.10
N SER A 140 -22.39 -25.16 33.25
CA SER A 140 -22.02 -24.69 34.59
C SER A 140 -21.56 -25.87 35.49
N PRO A 141 -20.43 -25.74 36.22
CA PRO A 141 -19.54 -24.56 36.38
C PRO A 141 -18.61 -24.32 35.18
N TYR A 142 -18.48 -25.27 34.26
CA TYR A 142 -17.77 -25.19 32.98
C TYR A 142 -18.45 -26.13 31.98
N ILE A 143 -18.16 -25.96 30.70
CA ILE A 143 -18.77 -26.76 29.64
C ILE A 143 -18.33 -28.23 29.77
N THR A 144 -19.28 -29.11 29.84
CA THR A 144 -19.07 -30.58 29.84
C THR A 144 -19.89 -31.19 28.71
N SER A 145 -19.25 -32.01 27.88
CA SER A 145 -19.89 -32.52 26.66
C SER A 145 -19.64 -34.01 26.45
N ASN A 146 -20.63 -34.67 25.85
CA ASN A 146 -20.43 -35.97 25.22
C ASN A 146 -19.62 -35.75 23.97
N ILE A 147 -18.61 -36.60 23.79
CA ILE A 147 -17.71 -36.53 22.65
C ILE A 147 -17.72 -37.82 21.85
N LYS A 148 -17.47 -37.69 20.58
CA LYS A 148 -17.27 -38.79 19.64
C LYS A 148 -15.88 -38.74 19.07
N ASP A 149 -15.26 -39.89 18.85
CA ASP A 149 -13.94 -39.95 18.17
C ASP A 149 -14.06 -39.42 16.76
N TYR A 150 -13.08 -38.62 16.37
CA TYR A 150 -12.97 -38.04 15.04
C TYR A 150 -11.69 -38.54 14.37
N PRO A 151 -11.73 -39.80 13.81
CA PRO A 151 -10.53 -40.50 13.35
C PRO A 151 -9.86 -39.85 12.14
N GLU A 152 -8.57 -40.13 11.97
CA GLU A 152 -7.80 -39.73 10.79
C GLU A 152 -7.88 -40.84 9.73
N GLU A 153 -8.08 -40.40 8.48
CA GLU A 153 -7.97 -41.28 7.30
C GLU A 153 -6.52 -41.25 6.82
N ASN A 154 -5.75 -42.30 7.13
CA ASN A 154 -4.37 -42.43 6.70
C ASN A 154 -4.31 -42.95 5.27
N PRO A 155 -3.73 -42.20 4.31
CA PRO A 155 -3.40 -42.74 2.99
C PRO A 155 -2.35 -43.82 3.18
N GLY A 156 -2.64 -45.07 2.74
CA GLY A 156 -1.72 -46.21 2.94
C GLY A 156 -0.25 -45.92 2.59
N ASN A 157 0.67 -46.65 3.22
CA ASN A 157 2.14 -46.40 3.12
C ASN A 157 2.72 -46.41 1.69
N THR A 158 1.98 -46.84 0.69
CA THR A 158 2.36 -46.90 -0.73
C THR A 158 2.04 -45.66 -1.55
N ASN A 159 1.44 -44.61 -0.94
CA ASN A 159 1.08 -43.39 -1.68
C ASN A 159 2.29 -42.47 -1.87
N SER A 160 2.94 -42.59 -3.05
CA SER A 160 4.12 -41.78 -3.41
C SER A 160 3.85 -40.25 -3.40
N LYS A 161 2.62 -39.81 -3.71
CA LYS A 161 2.24 -38.38 -3.67
C LYS A 161 2.19 -37.84 -2.25
N PHE A 162 1.73 -38.66 -1.30
CA PHE A 162 1.70 -38.27 0.11
C PHE A 162 3.12 -38.14 0.68
N SER A 163 4.01 -39.13 0.41
CA SER A 163 5.42 -39.05 0.82
C SER A 163 6.12 -37.81 0.26
N ALA A 164 5.96 -37.53 -1.04
CA ALA A 164 6.55 -36.34 -1.66
C ALA A 164 6.02 -35.03 -1.03
N THR A 165 4.74 -35.01 -0.60
CA THR A 165 4.18 -33.84 0.09
C THR A 165 4.82 -33.68 1.48
N ILE A 166 5.05 -34.76 2.21
CA ILE A 166 5.72 -34.73 3.51
C ILE A 166 7.17 -34.24 3.39
N ASP A 167 7.91 -34.74 2.39
CA ASP A 167 9.28 -34.29 2.12
C ASP A 167 9.29 -32.80 1.78
N SER A 168 8.34 -32.34 0.96
CA SER A 168 8.20 -30.92 0.64
C SER A 168 7.87 -30.06 1.87
N ILE A 169 7.07 -30.57 2.81
CA ILE A 169 6.80 -29.88 4.09
C ILE A 169 8.08 -29.81 4.93
N LYS A 170 8.89 -30.87 5.02
CA LYS A 170 10.16 -30.86 5.74
C LYS A 170 11.14 -29.85 5.16
N ASP A 171 11.36 -29.89 3.84
CA ASP A 171 12.27 -28.99 3.15
C ASP A 171 11.87 -27.54 3.29
N LEU A 172 10.59 -27.26 3.10
CA LEU A 172 10.08 -25.88 3.19
C LEU A 172 10.10 -25.36 4.63
N SER A 173 9.89 -26.23 5.63
CA SER A 173 10.04 -25.90 7.06
C SER A 173 11.49 -25.48 7.36
N LEU A 174 12.47 -26.22 6.88
CA LEU A 174 13.89 -25.90 7.05
C LEU A 174 14.27 -24.57 6.39
N GLU A 175 13.72 -24.30 5.20
CA GLU A 175 13.93 -23.03 4.50
C GLU A 175 13.29 -21.84 5.23
N ILE A 176 12.09 -22.01 5.81
CA ILE A 176 11.41 -21.00 6.62
C ILE A 176 12.23 -20.69 7.88
N ILE A 177 12.66 -21.74 8.61
CA ILE A 177 13.47 -21.59 9.84
C ILE A 177 14.78 -20.84 9.52
N LYS A 178 15.48 -21.22 8.46
CA LYS A 178 16.74 -20.59 8.05
C LYS A 178 16.59 -19.10 7.71
N ARG A 179 15.39 -18.67 7.26
CA ARG A 179 15.13 -17.30 6.81
C ARG A 179 14.40 -16.46 7.85
N ASN A 180 13.90 -17.04 8.91
CA ASN A 180 13.18 -16.34 9.96
C ASN A 180 14.05 -16.22 11.23
N PRO A 181 14.59 -15.03 11.52
CA PRO A 181 15.49 -14.83 12.67
C PRO A 181 14.79 -15.03 14.04
N ASN A 182 13.47 -15.08 14.06
CA ASN A 182 12.69 -15.26 15.29
C ASN A 182 12.50 -16.75 15.66
N ILE A 183 12.96 -17.69 14.83
CA ILE A 183 12.86 -19.11 15.09
C ILE A 183 14.26 -19.64 15.44
N PRO A 184 14.44 -20.27 16.62
CA PRO A 184 15.73 -20.82 17.01
C PRO A 184 16.24 -21.87 16.01
N SER A 185 17.54 -21.92 15.79
CA SER A 185 18.17 -22.86 14.85
C SER A 185 17.95 -24.32 15.22
N GLU A 186 17.77 -24.61 16.53
CA GLU A 186 17.48 -25.91 17.14
C GLU A 186 16.15 -26.50 16.60
N ALA A 187 15.20 -25.64 16.16
CA ALA A 187 13.96 -26.07 15.52
C ALA A 187 14.22 -26.89 14.24
N SER A 188 15.32 -26.62 13.53
CA SER A 188 15.71 -27.38 12.35
C SER A 188 16.08 -28.84 12.70
N PHE A 189 16.68 -29.06 13.88
CA PHE A 189 17.03 -30.39 14.33
C PHE A 189 15.77 -31.21 14.68
N ALA A 190 14.79 -30.57 15.27
CA ALA A 190 13.51 -31.21 15.58
C ALA A 190 12.77 -31.65 14.32
N ILE A 191 12.58 -30.76 13.36
CA ILE A 191 11.88 -31.07 12.10
C ILE A 191 12.55 -32.25 11.37
N LYS A 192 13.88 -32.34 11.39
CA LYS A 192 14.62 -33.44 10.76
C LYS A 192 14.37 -34.78 11.45
N ASN A 193 14.21 -34.76 12.77
CA ASN A 193 14.08 -35.97 13.58
C ASN A 193 12.64 -36.42 13.83
N ILE A 194 11.64 -35.69 13.32
CA ILE A 194 10.26 -36.14 13.37
C ILE A 194 10.04 -37.27 12.35
N GLU A 195 9.74 -38.49 12.87
CA GLU A 195 9.49 -39.68 12.07
C GLU A 195 8.01 -39.85 11.73
N SER A 196 7.09 -39.49 12.63
CA SER A 196 5.65 -39.56 12.37
C SER A 196 5.19 -38.50 11.38
N LYS A 197 4.55 -38.95 10.30
CA LYS A 197 4.03 -38.08 9.22
C LYS A 197 2.85 -37.24 9.72
N SER A 198 1.93 -37.81 10.53
CA SER A 198 0.78 -37.09 11.10
C SER A 198 1.27 -36.05 12.11
N PHE A 199 2.19 -36.42 12.99
CA PHE A 199 2.75 -35.48 13.96
C PHE A 199 3.48 -34.32 13.26
N LEU A 200 4.25 -34.58 12.21
CA LEU A 200 4.92 -33.52 11.44
C LEU A 200 3.91 -32.48 10.91
N ILE A 201 2.82 -32.95 10.27
CA ILE A 201 1.79 -32.05 9.72
C ILE A 201 1.16 -31.24 10.85
N ASN A 202 0.82 -31.86 11.96
CA ASN A 202 0.20 -31.24 13.12
C ASN A 202 1.14 -30.20 13.77
N PHE A 203 2.41 -30.58 13.94
CA PHE A 203 3.44 -29.72 14.53
C PHE A 203 3.68 -28.47 13.68
N VAL A 204 3.83 -28.66 12.37
CA VAL A 204 4.01 -27.52 11.44
C VAL A 204 2.77 -26.64 11.42
N SER A 205 1.56 -27.23 11.31
CA SER A 205 0.30 -26.47 11.28
C SER A 205 0.07 -25.65 12.55
N SER A 206 0.46 -26.18 13.71
CA SER A 206 0.38 -25.45 14.98
C SER A 206 1.25 -24.19 14.99
N ASN A 207 2.47 -24.29 14.42
CA ASN A 207 3.49 -23.23 14.44
C ASN A 207 3.38 -22.24 13.29
N LEU A 208 2.51 -22.48 12.28
CA LEU A 208 2.25 -21.50 11.21
C LEU A 208 1.57 -20.25 11.77
N ASN A 209 1.98 -19.09 11.27
CA ASN A 209 1.36 -17.82 11.63
C ASN A 209 0.05 -17.60 10.84
N LEU A 210 -0.99 -18.33 11.25
CA LEU A 210 -2.31 -18.32 10.64
C LEU A 210 -3.39 -17.89 11.64
N PRO A 211 -4.45 -17.22 11.18
CA PRO A 211 -5.65 -16.98 12.00
C PRO A 211 -6.24 -18.29 12.53
N VAL A 212 -6.88 -18.23 13.71
CA VAL A 212 -7.53 -19.39 14.36
C VAL A 212 -8.46 -20.13 13.39
N LYS A 213 -9.26 -19.41 12.62
CA LYS A 213 -10.16 -19.97 11.59
C LYS A 213 -9.45 -20.85 10.57
N GLU A 214 -8.28 -20.46 10.12
CA GLU A 214 -7.49 -21.24 9.13
C GLU A 214 -6.84 -22.46 9.78
N LYS A 215 -6.31 -22.33 11.01
CA LYS A 215 -5.77 -23.46 11.79
C LYS A 215 -6.86 -24.48 12.08
N GLN A 216 -8.05 -24.01 12.48
CA GLN A 216 -9.19 -24.86 12.74
C GLN A 216 -9.62 -25.63 11.47
N ALA A 217 -9.69 -24.92 10.34
CA ALA A 217 -10.02 -25.55 9.06
C ALA A 217 -8.96 -26.58 8.58
N ILE A 218 -7.74 -26.55 9.11
CA ILE A 218 -6.73 -27.60 8.92
C ILE A 218 -7.02 -28.78 9.86
N LEU A 219 -7.33 -28.51 11.12
CA LEU A 219 -7.65 -29.54 12.12
C LEU A 219 -8.85 -30.41 11.72
N GLU A 220 -9.88 -29.80 11.11
CA GLU A 220 -11.14 -30.45 10.71
C GLU A 220 -11.00 -31.42 9.52
N ILE A 221 -9.91 -31.38 8.78
CA ILE A 221 -9.70 -32.28 7.63
C ILE A 221 -9.38 -33.69 8.13
N ASN A 222 -10.20 -34.69 7.77
CA ASN A 222 -9.97 -36.10 8.16
C ASN A 222 -8.88 -36.74 7.32
N ASP A 223 -8.91 -36.52 6.02
CA ASP A 223 -7.93 -37.05 5.08
C ASP A 223 -6.55 -36.37 5.30
N LEU A 224 -5.60 -37.17 5.78
CA LEU A 224 -4.27 -36.70 6.13
C LEU A 224 -3.49 -36.14 4.91
N GLN A 225 -3.76 -36.66 3.71
CA GLN A 225 -3.14 -36.16 2.48
C GLN A 225 -3.66 -34.76 2.12
N LYS A 226 -4.98 -34.53 2.22
CA LYS A 226 -5.57 -33.21 1.98
C LYS A 226 -5.11 -32.22 3.03
N ARG A 227 -4.98 -32.66 4.30
CA ARG A 227 -4.43 -31.82 5.38
C ARG A 227 -3.00 -31.40 5.09
N ALA A 228 -2.13 -32.34 4.67
CA ALA A 228 -0.75 -32.06 4.29
C ALA A 228 -0.66 -31.05 3.14
N LEU A 229 -1.49 -31.22 2.10
CA LEU A 229 -1.52 -30.30 0.97
C LEU A 229 -1.98 -28.89 1.36
N LYS A 230 -2.99 -28.80 2.25
CA LYS A 230 -3.46 -27.51 2.76
C LYS A 230 -2.38 -26.82 3.61
N THR A 231 -1.71 -27.56 4.48
CA THR A 231 -0.57 -27.07 5.27
C THR A 231 0.56 -26.57 4.36
N LEU A 232 0.95 -27.35 3.36
CA LEU A 232 1.98 -26.98 2.37
C LEU A 232 1.61 -25.70 1.60
N LYS A 233 0.34 -25.52 1.25
CA LYS A 233 -0.15 -24.30 0.60
C LYS A 233 0.07 -23.07 1.48
N HIS A 234 -0.28 -23.14 2.76
CA HIS A 234 -0.08 -22.02 3.68
C HIS A 234 1.41 -21.75 3.94
N MET A 235 2.23 -22.78 4.06
CA MET A 235 3.68 -22.64 4.16
C MET A 235 4.31 -21.92 2.96
N ASN A 236 3.87 -22.24 1.74
CA ASN A 236 4.34 -21.55 0.54
C ASN A 236 3.98 -20.07 0.53
N VAL A 237 2.83 -19.69 1.05
CA VAL A 237 2.44 -18.27 1.21
C VAL A 237 3.34 -17.58 2.22
N GLU A 238 3.60 -18.21 3.35
CA GLU A 238 4.47 -17.68 4.39
C GLU A 238 5.93 -17.55 3.92
N PHE A 239 6.45 -18.56 3.25
CA PHE A 239 7.78 -18.53 2.64
C PHE A 239 7.94 -17.38 1.63
N LYS A 240 6.94 -17.18 0.76
CA LYS A 240 6.95 -16.04 -0.18
C LYS A 240 6.97 -14.69 0.54
N LYS A 241 6.21 -14.54 1.62
CA LYS A 241 6.22 -13.32 2.44
C LYS A 241 7.59 -13.08 3.08
N LEU A 242 8.19 -14.12 3.66
CA LEU A 242 9.52 -14.05 4.27
C LEU A 242 10.61 -13.74 3.22
N LYS A 243 10.53 -14.34 2.04
CA LYS A 243 11.45 -14.06 0.95
C LYS A 243 11.39 -12.59 0.53
N ILE A 244 10.20 -12.05 0.32
CA ILE A 244 10.01 -10.64 -0.03
C ILE A 244 10.52 -9.72 1.10
N LYS A 245 10.23 -10.07 2.36
CA LYS A 245 10.71 -9.31 3.52
C LYS A 245 12.24 -9.29 3.61
N ASN A 246 12.90 -10.44 3.42
CA ASN A 246 14.35 -10.54 3.45
C ASN A 246 15.00 -9.86 2.23
N ASP A 247 14.39 -9.95 1.04
CA ASP A 247 14.87 -9.25 -0.17
C ASP A 247 14.78 -7.72 -0.01
N ILE A 248 13.74 -7.23 0.68
CA ILE A 248 13.61 -5.81 1.02
C ILE A 248 14.66 -5.41 2.08
N GLN A 249 14.81 -6.21 3.14
CA GLN A 249 15.80 -5.94 4.18
C GLN A 249 17.24 -6.01 3.66
N SER A 250 17.56 -6.99 2.80
CA SER A 250 18.88 -7.10 2.20
C SER A 250 19.17 -5.96 1.20
N LYS A 251 18.17 -5.48 0.46
CA LYS A 251 18.31 -4.27 -0.38
C LYS A 251 18.57 -3.02 0.45
N VAL A 252 17.80 -2.83 1.52
CA VAL A 252 17.98 -1.70 2.44
C VAL A 252 19.34 -1.79 3.17
N GLN A 253 19.75 -2.99 3.55
CA GLN A 253 21.03 -3.22 4.22
C GLN A 253 22.23 -3.14 3.27
N ASN A 254 22.07 -3.57 2.01
CA ASN A 254 23.08 -3.40 0.97
C ASN A 254 23.26 -1.94 0.55
N ASP A 255 22.16 -1.18 0.44
CA ASP A 255 22.23 0.26 0.16
C ASP A 255 22.87 1.03 1.32
N LEU A 256 22.58 0.63 2.58
CA LEU A 256 23.24 1.17 3.77
C LEU A 256 24.70 0.72 3.89
N SER A 257 24.98 -0.56 3.62
CA SER A 257 26.34 -1.10 3.71
C SER A 257 27.22 -0.64 2.54
N GLN A 258 26.65 -0.37 1.37
CA GLN A 258 27.39 0.19 0.24
C GLN A 258 27.76 1.65 0.50
N GLN A 259 26.88 2.45 1.07
CA GLN A 259 27.22 3.81 1.52
C GLN A 259 28.20 3.81 2.70
N GLN A 260 28.05 2.88 3.66
CA GLN A 260 29.01 2.71 4.74
C GLN A 260 30.36 2.14 4.24
N ARG A 261 30.33 1.22 3.27
CA ARG A 261 31.53 0.61 2.70
C ARG A 261 32.29 1.58 1.79
N GLU A 262 31.61 2.40 0.99
CA GLU A 262 32.26 3.51 0.27
C GLU A 262 32.85 4.54 1.23
N TYR A 263 32.14 4.87 2.30
CA TYR A 263 32.68 5.73 3.36
C TYR A 263 33.86 5.08 4.09
N PHE A 264 33.76 3.77 4.42
CA PHE A 264 34.79 3.02 5.11
C PHE A 264 36.02 2.75 4.21
N LEU A 265 35.82 2.45 2.93
CA LEU A 265 36.90 2.31 1.94
C LEU A 265 37.59 3.65 1.66
N HIS A 266 36.85 4.76 1.61
CA HIS A 266 37.42 6.09 1.59
C HIS A 266 38.23 6.39 2.87
N GLN A 267 37.77 5.93 4.00
CA GLN A 267 38.47 6.06 5.27
C GLN A 267 39.70 5.17 5.32
N GLN A 268 39.62 3.88 4.90
CA GLN A 268 40.78 2.98 4.81
C GLN A 268 41.78 3.45 3.78
N MET A 269 41.36 3.94 2.61
CA MET A 269 42.26 4.53 1.62
C MET A 269 43.00 5.75 2.19
N LYS A 270 42.32 6.53 3.04
CA LYS A 270 42.89 7.70 3.72
C LYS A 270 43.89 7.27 4.81
N THR A 271 43.55 6.22 5.60
CA THR A 271 44.43 5.65 6.63
C THR A 271 45.66 5.01 6.01
N ILE A 272 45.53 4.29 4.89
CA ILE A 272 46.65 3.73 4.12
C ILE A 272 47.51 4.85 3.49
N GLN A 273 46.90 5.94 3.03
CA GLN A 273 47.65 7.11 2.60
C GLN A 273 48.41 7.82 3.75
N GLU A 274 47.87 7.77 4.96
CA GLU A 274 48.50 8.31 6.19
C GLU A 274 49.65 7.41 6.65
N GLU A 275 49.55 6.08 6.57
CA GLU A 275 50.65 5.13 6.83
C GLU A 275 51.76 5.16 5.77
N LEU A 276 51.43 5.56 4.54
CA LEU A 276 52.40 5.73 3.45
C LEU A 276 53.08 7.09 3.38
N GLY A 277 52.96 7.96 4.41
CA GLY A 277 53.58 9.29 4.46
C GLY A 277 52.54 10.41 4.63
N GLY A 278 51.38 10.07 5.21
CA GLY A 278 50.26 10.98 5.38
C GLY A 278 50.51 12.15 6.33
N VAL A 279 49.87 13.21 5.98
CA VAL A 279 49.74 14.54 6.58
C VAL A 279 49.70 14.48 8.12
N SER A 280 50.63 15.14 8.82
CA SER A 280 50.62 15.18 10.29
C SER A 280 49.33 15.78 10.83
N HIS A 281 48.93 15.36 12.04
CA HIS A 281 47.75 15.91 12.79
C HIS A 281 47.68 17.44 12.74
N ASP A 282 48.81 18.10 12.88
CA ASP A 282 48.90 19.56 12.82
C ASP A 282 48.57 20.12 11.43
N SER A 283 48.89 19.41 10.36
CA SER A 283 48.59 19.86 9.02
C SER A 283 47.11 19.75 8.69
N GLU A 284 46.40 18.75 9.21
CA GLU A 284 44.91 18.65 9.06
C GLU A 284 44.21 19.82 9.76
N ILE A 285 44.63 20.14 10.96
CA ILE A 285 44.11 21.27 11.72
C ILE A 285 44.37 22.59 11.00
N ASP A 286 45.58 22.76 10.44
CA ASP A 286 45.92 23.95 9.68
C ASP A 286 45.14 24.03 8.35
N GLU A 287 44.83 22.92 7.73
CA GLU A 287 43.93 22.87 6.57
C GLU A 287 42.52 23.31 6.94
N MET A 288 41.98 22.80 8.06
CA MET A 288 40.66 23.22 8.56
C MET A 288 40.62 24.72 8.87
N LYS A 289 41.69 25.27 9.48
CA LYS A 289 41.83 26.72 9.72
C LYS A 289 41.85 27.52 8.42
N LYS A 290 42.58 27.02 7.40
CA LYS A 290 42.62 27.67 6.06
C LYS A 290 41.23 27.67 5.41
N ARG A 291 40.52 26.53 5.44
CA ARG A 291 39.15 26.42 4.90
C ARG A 291 38.17 27.34 5.64
N ALA A 292 38.32 27.46 6.98
CA ALA A 292 37.47 28.30 7.81
C ALA A 292 37.62 29.80 7.48
N LYS A 293 38.84 30.28 7.16
CA LYS A 293 39.10 31.69 6.77
C LYS A 293 38.27 32.13 5.52
N GLY A 294 37.94 31.19 4.64
CA GLY A 294 37.13 31.44 3.42
C GLY A 294 35.64 31.43 3.67
N LYS A 295 35.13 31.03 4.83
CA LYS A 295 33.72 30.88 5.11
C LYS A 295 33.03 32.17 5.57
N LYS A 296 31.82 32.41 5.13
CA LYS A 296 30.98 33.56 5.48
C LYS A 296 30.14 33.29 6.73
N TRP A 297 30.81 32.89 7.79
CA TRP A 297 30.14 32.59 9.05
C TRP A 297 29.68 33.86 9.80
N ASN A 298 28.59 33.73 10.54
CA ASN A 298 28.30 34.72 11.58
C ASN A 298 29.26 34.54 12.77
N LYS A 299 29.25 35.51 13.66
CA LYS A 299 30.18 35.52 14.84
C LYS A 299 29.96 34.28 15.74
N GLU A 300 28.72 33.83 15.86
CA GLU A 300 28.37 32.69 16.71
C GLU A 300 28.95 31.38 16.16
N ILE A 301 28.73 31.08 14.89
CA ILE A 301 29.25 29.86 14.24
C ILE A 301 30.76 29.86 14.21
N LYS A 302 31.39 31.01 13.96
CA LYS A 302 32.84 31.14 13.99
C LYS A 302 33.42 30.82 15.37
N ASN A 303 32.89 31.42 16.43
CA ASN A 303 33.32 31.15 17.80
C ASN A 303 33.10 29.69 18.20
N HIS A 304 31.97 29.10 17.77
CA HIS A 304 31.67 27.69 18.01
C HIS A 304 32.67 26.77 17.30
N PHE A 305 32.98 27.04 16.05
CA PHE A 305 33.97 26.28 15.28
C PHE A 305 35.37 26.37 15.94
N GLU A 306 35.82 27.55 16.34
CA GLU A 306 37.10 27.74 16.98
C GLU A 306 37.21 26.99 18.32
N LYS A 307 36.10 26.98 19.10
CA LYS A 307 36.00 26.21 20.35
C LYS A 307 36.08 24.70 20.10
N GLU A 308 35.33 24.20 19.14
CA GLU A 308 35.28 22.76 18.81
C GLU A 308 36.61 22.30 18.15
N LEU A 309 37.25 23.17 17.35
CA LEU A 309 38.57 22.89 16.79
C LEU A 309 39.66 22.84 17.87
N SER A 310 39.58 23.73 18.88
CA SER A 310 40.49 23.70 20.05
C SER A 310 40.32 22.42 20.89
N LYS A 311 39.11 21.84 20.94
CA LYS A 311 38.89 20.53 21.56
C LYS A 311 39.58 19.44 20.73
N LEU A 312 39.39 19.42 19.40
CA LEU A 312 40.01 18.44 18.50
C LEU A 312 41.54 18.47 18.63
N GLN A 313 42.15 19.66 18.74
CA GLN A 313 43.60 19.82 18.93
C GLN A 313 44.16 19.13 20.17
N ARG A 314 43.32 19.04 21.24
CA ARG A 314 43.71 18.43 22.51
C ARG A 314 43.34 16.97 22.63
N MET A 315 42.62 16.42 21.66
CA MET A 315 42.20 15.03 21.63
C MET A 315 43.29 14.11 21.08
N ASN A 316 43.43 12.93 21.66
CA ASN A 316 44.31 11.92 21.09
C ASN A 316 43.67 11.37 19.78
N PRO A 317 44.37 11.39 18.64
CA PRO A 317 43.86 10.90 17.37
C PRO A 317 43.44 9.42 17.34
N GLN A 318 43.91 8.61 18.27
CA GLN A 318 43.61 7.18 18.35
C GLN A 318 42.27 6.87 19.06
N VAL A 319 41.61 7.88 19.65
CA VAL A 319 40.32 7.69 20.34
C VAL A 319 39.16 7.85 19.34
N SER A 320 38.11 7.03 19.47
CA SER A 320 36.94 7.05 18.57
C SER A 320 36.26 8.44 18.53
N GLU A 321 36.26 9.17 19.66
CA GLU A 321 35.69 10.50 19.73
C GLU A 321 36.39 11.51 18.82
N TYR A 322 37.68 11.31 18.52
CA TYR A 322 38.43 12.17 17.58
C TYR A 322 37.79 12.14 16.19
N SER A 323 37.46 10.96 15.68
CA SER A 323 36.79 10.80 14.39
C SER A 323 35.40 11.45 14.36
N VAL A 324 34.64 11.33 15.43
CA VAL A 324 33.32 11.99 15.57
C VAL A 324 33.48 13.51 15.55
N GLN A 325 34.40 14.04 16.31
CA GLN A 325 34.65 15.48 16.40
C GLN A 325 35.17 16.05 15.08
N ARG A 326 36.05 15.32 14.39
CA ARG A 326 36.56 15.68 13.07
C ARG A 326 35.44 15.73 12.02
N ASN A 327 34.61 14.68 11.95
CA ASN A 327 33.49 14.64 11.02
C ASN A 327 32.48 15.78 11.28
N TYR A 328 32.30 16.14 12.54
CA TYR A 328 31.48 17.29 12.92
C TYR A 328 32.06 18.61 12.42
N LEU A 329 33.37 18.84 12.58
CA LEU A 329 34.03 20.04 12.08
C LEU A 329 34.07 20.08 10.56
N ASP A 330 34.28 18.95 9.89
CA ASP A 330 34.18 18.86 8.45
C ASP A 330 32.76 19.18 7.95
N LEU A 331 31.71 18.76 8.65
CA LEU A 331 30.34 19.16 8.32
C LEU A 331 30.16 20.68 8.43
N LEU A 332 30.64 21.31 9.51
CA LEU A 332 30.59 22.77 9.67
C LEU A 332 31.30 23.50 8.53
N LEU A 333 32.43 22.98 8.09
CA LEU A 333 33.22 23.52 6.97
C LEU A 333 32.57 23.28 5.64
N ASP A 334 31.92 22.13 5.43
CA ASP A 334 31.29 21.76 4.16
C ASP A 334 29.95 22.45 3.93
N LEU A 335 29.25 22.87 4.99
CA LEU A 335 27.99 23.60 4.87
C LEU A 335 28.20 24.98 4.22
N PRO A 336 27.31 25.36 3.29
CA PRO A 336 27.41 26.62 2.55
C PRO A 336 26.80 27.80 3.34
N TRP A 337 27.38 28.14 4.50
CA TRP A 337 26.91 29.22 5.36
C TRP A 337 26.89 30.55 4.62
N ASN A 338 25.68 31.16 4.45
CA ASN A 338 25.51 32.44 3.75
C ASN A 338 26.07 32.45 2.32
N GLU A 339 26.17 31.27 1.67
CA GLU A 339 26.55 31.14 0.29
C GLU A 339 25.30 30.94 -0.58
N PHE A 340 24.94 31.99 -1.32
CA PHE A 340 23.70 31.99 -2.12
C PHE A 340 24.00 31.95 -3.61
N SER A 341 23.25 31.15 -4.35
CA SER A 341 23.18 31.24 -5.80
C SER A 341 22.43 32.50 -6.21
N LYS A 342 22.88 33.15 -7.29
CA LYS A 342 22.22 34.37 -7.84
C LYS A 342 20.87 33.98 -8.45
N ASP A 343 19.81 34.55 -7.93
CA ASP A 343 18.46 34.35 -8.46
C ASP A 343 18.28 35.06 -9.82
N LYS A 344 17.69 34.37 -10.77
CA LYS A 344 17.38 34.84 -12.10
C LYS A 344 15.86 34.80 -12.32
N PHE A 345 15.14 35.76 -11.76
CA PHE A 345 13.69 35.86 -11.95
C PHE A 345 13.32 36.46 -13.31
N ASP A 346 13.66 35.77 -14.40
CA ASP A 346 13.17 36.05 -15.74
C ASP A 346 11.94 35.18 -16.04
N LEU A 347 10.75 35.77 -15.91
CA LEU A 347 9.47 35.07 -16.09
C LEU A 347 9.26 34.59 -17.54
N ILE A 348 9.83 35.29 -18.52
CA ILE A 348 9.76 34.89 -19.94
C ILE A 348 10.60 33.62 -20.13
N LYS A 349 11.81 33.64 -19.60
CA LYS A 349 12.68 32.46 -19.65
C LYS A 349 12.09 31.29 -18.83
N ALA A 350 11.52 31.55 -17.66
CA ALA A 350 10.83 30.55 -16.86
C ALA A 350 9.69 29.86 -17.63
N ASN A 351 8.86 30.65 -18.31
CA ASN A 351 7.79 30.11 -19.15
C ASN A 351 8.34 29.27 -20.33
N LYS A 352 9.45 29.70 -20.96
CA LYS A 352 10.10 28.91 -22.02
C LYS A 352 10.63 27.58 -21.49
N ILE A 353 11.24 27.54 -20.32
CA ILE A 353 11.74 26.30 -19.68
C ILE A 353 10.57 25.36 -19.36
N LEU A 354 9.52 25.88 -18.72
CA LEU A 354 8.33 25.08 -18.40
C LEU A 354 7.68 24.49 -19.66
N ASN A 355 7.63 25.27 -20.76
CA ASN A 355 7.08 24.79 -22.04
C ASN A 355 8.01 23.81 -22.76
N ARG A 356 9.32 23.96 -22.60
CA ARG A 356 10.31 23.03 -23.13
C ARG A 356 10.20 21.66 -22.48
N ASP A 357 10.04 21.62 -21.13
CA ASP A 357 10.14 20.41 -20.36
C ASP A 357 8.78 19.71 -20.15
N HIS A 358 7.66 20.44 -20.23
CA HIS A 358 6.32 19.94 -19.95
C HIS A 358 5.35 20.29 -21.06
N PHE A 359 4.72 19.27 -21.62
CA PHE A 359 3.65 19.45 -22.59
C PHE A 359 2.29 19.60 -21.89
N GLY A 360 1.45 20.51 -22.36
CA GLY A 360 0.17 20.81 -21.70
C GLY A 360 0.35 21.49 -20.35
N LEU A 361 -0.58 21.24 -19.42
CA LEU A 361 -0.57 21.79 -18.06
C LEU A 361 -0.56 23.31 -17.99
N GLU A 362 -1.28 23.98 -18.91
CA GLU A 362 -1.23 25.44 -19.07
C GLU A 362 -1.60 26.18 -17.78
N ASP A 363 -2.66 25.72 -17.09
CA ASP A 363 -3.13 26.31 -15.83
C ASP A 363 -2.06 26.17 -14.73
N VAL A 364 -1.41 25.00 -14.65
CA VAL A 364 -0.33 24.74 -13.68
C VAL A 364 0.86 25.66 -13.95
N LYS A 365 1.27 25.77 -15.21
CA LYS A 365 2.37 26.67 -15.61
C LYS A 365 2.06 28.12 -15.30
N LYS A 366 0.82 28.56 -15.59
CA LYS A 366 0.36 29.91 -15.29
C LYS A 366 0.46 30.19 -13.80
N ARG A 367 -0.06 29.29 -12.94
CA ARG A 367 0.03 29.41 -11.50
C ARG A 367 1.47 29.43 -10.98
N ILE A 368 2.35 28.59 -11.53
CA ILE A 368 3.79 28.62 -11.19
C ILE A 368 4.39 29.98 -11.55
N ILE A 369 4.08 30.53 -12.73
CA ILE A 369 4.60 31.84 -13.16
C ILE A 369 4.05 32.97 -12.28
N GLU A 370 2.77 32.93 -11.91
CA GLU A 370 2.16 33.87 -10.94
C GLU A 370 2.90 33.82 -9.59
N TYR A 371 3.16 32.63 -9.05
CA TYR A 371 3.90 32.44 -7.84
C TYR A 371 5.34 33.02 -7.93
N LEU A 372 6.05 32.71 -9.01
CA LEU A 372 7.40 33.26 -9.24
C LEU A 372 7.39 34.78 -9.42
N ALA A 373 6.32 35.35 -9.96
CA ALA A 373 6.17 36.81 -10.09
C ALA A 373 6.03 37.47 -8.70
N VAL A 374 5.26 36.86 -7.80
CA VAL A 374 5.13 37.34 -6.42
C VAL A 374 6.49 37.30 -5.70
N LEU A 375 7.25 36.20 -5.82
CA LEU A 375 8.57 36.08 -5.26
C LEU A 375 9.55 37.14 -5.80
N LYS A 376 9.48 37.45 -7.12
CA LYS A 376 10.27 38.50 -7.73
C LYS A 376 9.99 39.88 -7.15
N LEU A 377 8.72 40.19 -6.87
CA LEU A 377 8.28 41.49 -6.36
C LEU A 377 8.60 41.68 -4.88
N ARG A 378 8.34 40.61 -4.05
CA ARG A 378 8.55 40.68 -2.61
C ARG A 378 10.01 40.66 -2.22
N LYS A 379 10.89 40.08 -3.01
CA LYS A 379 12.32 39.89 -2.75
C LYS A 379 12.61 39.09 -1.45
N ASP A 380 11.58 38.52 -0.84
CA ASP A 380 11.67 37.59 0.30
C ASP A 380 11.05 36.24 -0.09
N MET A 381 11.37 35.20 0.66
CA MET A 381 10.84 33.85 0.46
C MET A 381 9.71 33.50 1.44
N LYS A 382 9.17 34.48 2.16
CA LYS A 382 8.05 34.30 3.10
C LYS A 382 6.72 34.18 2.33
N SER A 383 6.65 33.20 1.43
CA SER A 383 5.44 32.87 0.67
C SER A 383 4.99 31.48 1.05
N PRO A 384 3.71 31.16 0.89
CA PRO A 384 3.21 29.80 1.08
C PRO A 384 4.03 28.79 0.27
N ILE A 385 4.16 27.58 0.78
CA ILE A 385 4.89 26.51 0.11
C ILE A 385 4.08 26.03 -1.08
N LEU A 386 4.71 25.91 -2.24
CA LEU A 386 4.06 25.41 -3.42
C LEU A 386 3.81 23.90 -3.30
N CYS A 387 2.54 23.44 -3.27
CA CYS A 387 2.17 22.03 -3.24
C CYS A 387 1.56 21.59 -4.57
N LEU A 388 2.26 20.72 -5.30
CA LEU A 388 1.77 20.13 -6.54
C LEU A 388 0.97 18.86 -6.21
N GLN A 389 -0.36 18.94 -6.27
CA GLN A 389 -1.27 17.84 -5.99
C GLN A 389 -1.75 17.19 -7.28
N GLY A 390 -1.83 15.87 -7.33
CA GLY A 390 -2.40 15.15 -8.48
C GLY A 390 -2.01 13.68 -8.53
N PRO A 391 -2.53 12.94 -9.52
CA PRO A 391 -2.27 11.52 -9.65
C PRO A 391 -0.79 11.21 -9.90
N PRO A 392 -0.36 9.95 -9.65
CA PRO A 392 1.03 9.55 -9.93
C PRO A 392 1.35 9.63 -11.42
N GLY A 393 2.61 10.00 -11.74
CA GLY A 393 3.11 9.98 -13.10
C GLY A 393 2.74 11.18 -13.97
N VAL A 394 2.17 12.25 -13.40
CA VAL A 394 1.84 13.49 -14.15
C VAL A 394 2.98 14.51 -14.18
N GLY A 395 4.16 14.16 -13.65
CA GLY A 395 5.33 15.03 -13.75
C GLY A 395 5.52 16.03 -12.62
N LYS A 396 4.86 15.87 -11.47
CA LYS A 396 4.99 16.77 -10.31
C LYS A 396 6.44 17.02 -9.89
N THR A 397 7.21 15.96 -9.71
CA THR A 397 8.62 16.04 -9.29
C THR A 397 9.50 16.71 -10.38
N SER A 398 9.21 16.49 -11.65
CA SER A 398 9.93 17.13 -12.75
C SER A 398 9.60 18.61 -12.91
N LEU A 399 8.36 19.03 -12.58
CA LEU A 399 7.99 20.43 -12.49
C LEU A 399 8.86 21.18 -11.46
N GLY A 400 9.08 20.57 -10.28
CA GLY A 400 10.00 21.15 -9.28
C GLY A 400 11.43 21.34 -9.80
N LYS A 401 11.93 20.40 -10.60
CA LYS A 401 13.24 20.54 -11.25
C LYS A 401 13.27 21.68 -12.25
N SER A 402 12.23 21.81 -13.07
CA SER A 402 12.13 22.90 -14.05
C SER A 402 11.96 24.27 -13.38
N ILE A 403 11.28 24.35 -12.23
CA ILE A 403 11.22 25.55 -11.39
C ILE A 403 12.64 25.96 -10.94
N ALA A 404 13.43 25.01 -10.43
CA ALA A 404 14.79 25.27 -9.98
C ALA A 404 15.68 25.80 -11.11
N GLU A 405 15.59 25.19 -12.31
CA GLU A 405 16.30 25.66 -13.50
C GLU A 405 15.84 27.05 -13.91
N ALA A 406 14.54 27.32 -13.85
CA ALA A 406 13.94 28.58 -14.25
C ALA A 406 14.46 29.78 -13.43
N ILE A 407 14.67 29.60 -12.14
CA ILE A 407 15.17 30.63 -11.22
C ILE A 407 16.70 30.59 -11.07
N GLY A 408 17.38 29.60 -11.68
CA GLY A 408 18.84 29.46 -11.63
C GLY A 408 19.37 28.92 -10.29
N ARG A 409 18.56 28.23 -9.53
CA ARG A 409 18.96 27.61 -8.24
C ARG A 409 19.30 26.13 -8.40
N LYS A 410 20.08 25.61 -7.44
CA LYS A 410 20.34 24.18 -7.36
C LYS A 410 19.06 23.44 -6.97
N TYR A 411 18.88 22.26 -7.58
CA TYR A 411 17.75 21.37 -7.33
C TYR A 411 18.12 20.27 -6.33
N VAL A 412 17.29 20.07 -5.33
CA VAL A 412 17.41 19.00 -4.35
C VAL A 412 16.07 18.27 -4.25
N ARG A 413 16.10 16.95 -4.19
CA ARG A 413 14.91 16.12 -3.98
C ARG A 413 15.05 15.29 -2.73
N ILE A 414 14.05 15.36 -1.88
CA ILE A 414 13.91 14.51 -0.69
C ILE A 414 12.60 13.73 -0.83
N SER A 415 12.68 12.39 -0.83
CA SER A 415 11.48 11.56 -0.71
C SER A 415 11.11 11.44 0.76
N LEU A 416 9.89 11.86 1.08
CA LEU A 416 9.34 11.77 2.43
C LEU A 416 8.55 10.46 2.64
N GLY A 417 8.28 9.73 1.56
CA GLY A 417 7.59 8.44 1.62
C GLY A 417 8.42 7.40 2.34
N GLY A 418 7.90 6.90 3.46
CA GLY A 418 8.56 5.89 4.28
C GLY A 418 9.34 6.43 5.48
N LEU A 419 9.41 7.74 5.67
CA LEU A 419 9.94 8.33 6.89
C LEU A 419 9.00 8.04 8.06
N ARG A 420 9.56 7.54 9.16
CA ARG A 420 8.81 7.18 10.38
C ARG A 420 9.35 7.84 11.63
N ASP A 421 10.58 8.36 11.58
CA ASP A 421 11.31 8.95 12.70
C ASP A 421 11.66 10.40 12.36
N GLU A 422 11.38 11.31 13.32
CA GLU A 422 11.77 12.72 13.21
C GLU A 422 13.29 12.91 13.15
N ALA A 423 14.04 11.96 13.71
CA ALA A 423 15.50 11.97 13.68
C ALA A 423 16.06 11.92 12.24
N GLU A 424 15.33 11.38 11.29
CA GLU A 424 15.73 11.43 9.87
C GLU A 424 15.69 12.87 9.32
N ILE A 425 14.85 13.74 9.87
CA ILE A 425 14.74 15.15 9.46
C ILE A 425 15.69 16.03 10.27
N ARG A 426 15.69 15.86 11.62
CA ARG A 426 16.44 16.68 12.56
C ARG A 426 17.82 16.13 12.91
N GLY A 427 18.19 14.95 12.43
CA GLY A 427 19.45 14.30 12.80
C GLY A 427 19.44 13.66 14.19
N LEU A 428 20.46 12.88 14.46
CA LEU A 428 20.73 12.27 15.76
C LEU A 428 21.84 13.05 16.48
N ARG A 429 21.78 13.14 17.80
CA ARG A 429 22.82 13.79 18.59
C ARG A 429 24.18 13.14 18.33
N LYS A 430 25.21 13.95 18.09
CA LYS A 430 26.57 13.51 17.73
C LYS A 430 27.22 12.53 18.72
N THR A 431 26.69 12.43 19.95
CA THR A 431 27.18 11.52 20.99
C THR A 431 26.79 10.05 20.73
N TYR A 432 25.85 9.77 19.84
CA TYR A 432 25.49 8.39 19.52
C TYR A 432 26.41 7.80 18.45
N ILE A 433 26.74 6.51 18.60
CA ILE A 433 27.51 5.78 17.59
C ILE A 433 26.69 5.73 16.29
N GLY A 434 27.28 6.17 15.18
CA GLY A 434 26.60 6.24 13.89
C GLY A 434 25.68 7.44 13.71
N ALA A 435 25.75 8.46 14.58
CA ALA A 435 24.98 9.69 14.43
C ALA A 435 25.30 10.39 13.10
N MET A 436 24.25 10.91 12.47
CA MET A 436 24.33 11.67 11.23
C MET A 436 23.43 12.90 11.30
N PRO A 437 23.77 13.97 10.58
CA PRO A 437 22.88 15.11 10.42
C PRO A 437 21.60 14.71 9.72
N GLY A 438 20.53 15.45 9.96
CA GLY A 438 19.25 15.24 9.31
C GLY A 438 19.32 15.41 7.79
N ARG A 439 18.34 14.81 7.10
CA ARG A 439 18.29 14.84 5.62
C ARG A 439 18.27 16.25 5.04
N ILE A 440 17.72 17.23 5.77
CA ILE A 440 17.72 18.63 5.34
C ILE A 440 19.16 19.16 5.26
N ILE A 441 19.92 19.04 6.33
CA ILE A 441 21.32 19.51 6.41
C ILE A 441 22.23 18.73 5.44
N GLN A 442 22.06 17.40 5.33
CA GLN A 442 22.81 16.60 4.36
C GLN A 442 22.61 17.07 2.92
N ASN A 443 21.39 17.44 2.57
CA ASN A 443 21.07 17.88 1.23
C ASN A 443 21.46 19.33 0.97
N ILE A 444 21.46 20.21 1.98
CA ILE A 444 22.08 21.55 1.89
C ILE A 444 23.58 21.41 1.59
N LYS A 445 24.28 20.53 2.30
CA LYS A 445 25.69 20.21 2.03
C LYS A 445 25.90 19.77 0.57
N LYS A 446 25.10 18.83 0.07
CA LYS A 446 25.17 18.34 -1.32
C LYS A 446 24.87 19.43 -2.35
N ALA A 447 23.95 20.32 -2.04
CA ALA A 447 23.59 21.45 -2.93
C ALA A 447 24.71 22.47 -3.03
N ASN A 448 25.55 22.57 -2.02
CA ASN A 448 26.62 23.56 -1.90
C ASN A 448 26.11 25.02 -2.08
N THR A 449 24.91 25.29 -1.58
CA THR A 449 24.29 26.63 -1.56
C THR A 449 23.20 26.67 -0.47
N SER A 450 23.05 27.83 0.19
CA SER A 450 22.03 28.02 1.23
C SER A 450 20.62 28.29 0.70
N ASN A 451 20.45 28.50 -0.61
CA ASN A 451 19.16 28.82 -1.21
C ASN A 451 18.75 27.87 -2.34
N PRO A 452 18.88 26.54 -2.18
CA PRO A 452 18.40 25.61 -3.21
C PRO A 452 16.88 25.60 -3.30
N VAL A 453 16.36 24.91 -4.33
CA VAL A 453 14.97 24.49 -4.39
C VAL A 453 14.88 23.05 -3.87
N PHE A 454 14.19 22.87 -2.76
CA PHE A 454 13.88 21.55 -2.19
C PHE A 454 12.56 21.04 -2.72
N VAL A 455 12.58 19.91 -3.40
CA VAL A 455 11.37 19.17 -3.75
C VAL A 455 11.13 18.06 -2.73
N LEU A 456 10.09 18.27 -1.93
CA LEU A 456 9.62 17.35 -0.90
C LEU A 456 8.61 16.39 -1.53
N ASP A 457 9.09 15.23 -1.94
CA ASP A 457 8.29 14.29 -2.72
C ASP A 457 7.47 13.37 -1.81
N GLU A 458 6.19 13.17 -2.16
CA GLU A 458 5.24 12.30 -1.44
C GLU A 458 4.99 12.72 0.02
N ILE A 459 4.74 14.02 0.26
CA ILE A 459 4.48 14.55 1.60
C ILE A 459 3.22 13.93 2.26
N ASP A 460 2.27 13.45 1.46
CA ASP A 460 1.07 12.73 1.88
C ASP A 460 1.33 11.32 2.44
N LYS A 461 2.58 10.87 2.40
CA LYS A 461 3.00 9.58 2.97
C LYS A 461 3.75 9.70 4.29
N LEU A 462 3.85 10.89 4.84
CA LEU A 462 4.32 11.09 6.20
C LEU A 462 3.28 10.49 7.16
N THR A 463 3.71 9.59 8.01
CA THR A 463 2.85 8.97 9.03
C THR A 463 3.51 9.11 10.39
N SER A 464 2.74 9.54 11.37
CA SER A 464 3.15 9.46 12.77
C SER A 464 3.28 8.00 13.19
N SER A 465 4.29 7.69 13.98
CA SER A 465 4.54 6.35 14.53
C SER A 465 4.85 6.45 16.02
N ASN A 466 4.87 5.32 16.71
CA ASN A 466 5.26 5.28 18.12
C ASN A 466 6.73 5.70 18.36
N VAL A 467 7.52 5.87 17.31
CA VAL A 467 8.96 6.23 17.37
C VAL A 467 9.16 7.74 17.19
N GLY A 468 8.18 8.45 16.62
CA GLY A 468 8.27 9.89 16.40
C GLY A 468 7.24 10.43 15.42
N ASP A 469 7.12 11.74 15.32
CA ASP A 469 6.24 12.43 14.37
C ASP A 469 7.06 13.29 13.38
N PRO A 470 7.43 12.74 12.24
CA PRO A 470 8.15 13.49 11.22
C PRO A 470 7.34 14.68 10.66
N SER A 471 6.01 14.68 10.80
CA SER A 471 5.17 15.80 10.37
C SER A 471 5.42 17.04 11.22
N SER A 472 5.61 16.87 12.52
CA SER A 472 5.96 17.97 13.45
C SER A 472 7.34 18.56 13.13
N ALA A 473 8.33 17.71 12.82
CA ALA A 473 9.64 18.20 12.37
C ALA A 473 9.56 18.97 11.05
N MET A 474 8.69 18.54 10.13
CA MET A 474 8.46 19.25 8.87
C MET A 474 7.73 20.58 9.06
N LEU A 475 6.89 20.74 10.08
CA LEU A 475 6.29 22.03 10.39
C LEU A 475 7.35 23.09 10.70
N GLU A 476 8.37 22.75 11.49
CA GLU A 476 9.48 23.67 11.77
C GLU A 476 10.29 24.02 10.52
N VAL A 477 10.58 23.04 9.67
CA VAL A 477 11.28 23.26 8.39
C VAL A 477 10.50 24.18 7.46
N LEU A 478 9.18 24.04 7.44
CA LEU A 478 8.30 24.68 6.45
C LEU A 478 7.68 25.99 6.99
N ASP A 479 7.77 26.27 8.26
CA ASP A 479 7.22 27.50 8.84
C ASP A 479 8.17 28.68 8.58
N PRO A 480 7.78 29.72 7.82
CA PRO A 480 8.64 30.87 7.55
C PRO A 480 9.02 31.68 8.78
N GLU A 481 8.31 31.50 9.90
CA GLU A 481 8.61 32.17 11.18
C GLU A 481 9.67 31.44 11.99
N GLN A 482 9.79 30.12 11.82
CA GLN A 482 10.69 29.26 12.59
C GLN A 482 11.91 28.78 11.79
N ASN A 483 11.78 28.65 10.47
CA ASN A 483 12.81 28.03 9.62
C ASN A 483 14.10 28.87 9.45
N ASN A 484 14.11 30.11 9.89
CA ASN A 484 15.32 30.94 9.92
C ASN A 484 16.36 30.43 10.94
N GLU A 485 15.94 29.57 11.87
CA GLU A 485 16.77 29.02 12.94
C GLU A 485 16.55 27.50 13.11
N PHE A 486 16.41 26.80 11.98
CA PHE A 486 16.15 25.35 11.97
C PHE A 486 17.25 24.60 12.75
N TYR A 487 16.86 23.90 13.81
CA TYR A 487 17.76 23.19 14.70
C TYR A 487 17.91 21.71 14.29
N ASP A 488 19.15 21.35 13.90
CA ASP A 488 19.51 19.95 13.66
C ASP A 488 20.27 19.41 14.88
N ASN A 489 19.86 18.25 15.39
CA ASN A 489 20.42 17.66 16.61
C ASN A 489 21.90 17.26 16.48
N TYR A 490 22.37 16.94 15.25
CA TYR A 490 23.76 16.63 15.00
C TYR A 490 24.59 17.91 14.90
N LEU A 491 24.04 18.91 14.20
CA LEU A 491 24.72 20.19 13.99
C LEU A 491 24.78 21.01 15.27
N GLU A 492 23.84 20.85 16.19
CA GLU A 492 23.72 21.58 17.47
C GLU A 492 23.72 23.11 17.31
N LYS A 493 23.39 23.57 16.11
CA LYS A 493 23.30 24.99 15.73
C LYS A 493 22.16 25.20 14.77
N GLY A 494 21.50 26.34 14.88
CA GLY A 494 20.51 26.79 13.95
C GLY A 494 21.08 27.01 12.55
N PHE A 495 20.39 26.52 11.53
CA PHE A 495 20.71 26.78 10.13
C PHE A 495 19.56 27.55 9.49
N ASP A 496 19.88 28.67 8.82
CA ASP A 496 18.87 29.50 8.18
C ASP A 496 18.35 28.87 6.89
N LEU A 497 17.10 28.37 6.92
CA LEU A 497 16.36 27.86 5.78
C LEU A 497 15.41 28.88 5.14
N SER A 498 15.36 30.13 5.64
CA SER A 498 14.43 31.17 5.17
C SER A 498 14.59 31.55 3.71
N LYS A 499 15.74 31.26 3.11
CA LYS A 499 16.03 31.52 1.69
C LYS A 499 15.84 30.27 0.81
N VAL A 500 15.55 29.14 1.38
CA VAL A 500 15.25 27.89 0.67
C VAL A 500 13.84 27.99 0.06
N MET A 501 13.70 27.57 -1.17
CA MET A 501 12.37 27.42 -1.79
C MET A 501 11.90 25.98 -1.65
N PHE A 502 10.81 25.77 -0.94
CA PHE A 502 10.21 24.46 -0.80
C PHE A 502 9.09 24.24 -1.80
N VAL A 503 9.10 23.09 -2.46
CA VAL A 503 8.05 22.62 -3.37
C VAL A 503 7.64 21.23 -2.92
N ALA A 504 6.42 21.06 -2.44
CA ALA A 504 5.90 19.76 -2.04
C ALA A 504 5.19 19.06 -3.19
N THR A 505 5.17 17.74 -3.19
CA THR A 505 4.31 16.94 -4.07
C THR A 505 3.43 16.02 -3.25
N SER A 506 2.17 15.88 -3.65
CA SER A 506 1.19 15.03 -3.01
C SER A 506 0.33 14.29 -4.04
N ASN A 507 -0.10 13.07 -3.69
CA ASN A 507 -1.12 12.38 -4.46
C ASN A 507 -2.51 12.56 -3.83
N ASN A 508 -2.59 12.70 -2.50
CA ASN A 508 -3.83 12.83 -1.77
C ASN A 508 -3.69 13.82 -0.61
N LEU A 509 -4.45 14.91 -0.65
CA LEU A 509 -4.41 15.95 0.39
C LEU A 509 -4.99 15.48 1.73
N SER A 510 -5.95 14.54 1.73
CA SER A 510 -6.60 14.07 2.97
C SER A 510 -5.64 13.36 3.92
N ASN A 511 -4.47 12.94 3.45
CA ASN A 511 -3.46 12.28 4.26
C ASN A 511 -2.41 13.26 4.82
N ILE A 512 -2.50 14.54 4.46
CA ILE A 512 -1.57 15.57 4.96
C ILE A 512 -2.18 16.19 6.22
N GLN A 513 -1.34 16.41 7.21
CA GLN A 513 -1.75 17.08 8.45
C GLN A 513 -2.33 18.48 8.15
N PRO A 514 -3.48 18.87 8.74
CA PRO A 514 -4.10 20.18 8.46
C PRO A 514 -3.15 21.35 8.66
N ALA A 515 -2.34 21.33 9.71
CA ALA A 515 -1.36 22.38 10.01
C ALA A 515 -0.29 22.56 8.91
N LEU A 516 0.06 21.49 8.18
CA LEU A 516 0.93 21.58 7.01
C LEU A 516 0.18 22.12 5.79
N LEU A 517 -1.09 21.71 5.61
CA LEU A 517 -1.92 22.18 4.48
C LEU A 517 -2.16 23.69 4.54
N ASP A 518 -2.37 24.25 5.72
CA ASP A 518 -2.58 25.69 5.92
C ASP A 518 -1.39 26.56 5.47
N ARG A 519 -0.21 25.96 5.37
CA ARG A 519 1.03 26.63 4.90
C ARG A 519 1.30 26.44 3.42
N MET A 520 0.41 25.73 2.70
CA MET A 520 0.65 25.33 1.32
C MET A 520 -0.28 26.04 0.35
N GLU A 521 0.28 26.54 -0.73
CA GLU A 521 -0.48 26.91 -1.91
C GLU A 521 -0.64 25.69 -2.82
N ILE A 522 -1.87 25.19 -2.94
CA ILE A 522 -2.16 23.95 -3.67
C ILE A 522 -2.36 24.25 -5.15
N ILE A 523 -1.57 23.61 -5.99
CA ILE A 523 -1.74 23.59 -7.45
C ILE A 523 -2.17 22.20 -7.88
N ASN A 524 -3.37 22.08 -8.40
CA ASN A 524 -3.91 20.83 -8.91
C ASN A 524 -3.33 20.48 -10.27
N VAL A 525 -2.57 19.39 -10.34
CA VAL A 525 -2.01 18.83 -11.56
C VAL A 525 -2.90 17.71 -12.04
N SER A 526 -3.75 17.99 -13.03
CA SER A 526 -4.67 16.99 -13.60
C SER A 526 -3.93 15.92 -14.41
N GLY A 527 -4.62 14.80 -14.65
CA GLY A 527 -4.14 13.77 -15.58
C GLY A 527 -4.07 14.28 -17.03
N TYR A 528 -3.34 13.54 -17.85
CA TYR A 528 -3.18 13.84 -19.28
C TYR A 528 -4.27 13.19 -20.13
N THR A 529 -4.65 13.87 -21.21
CA THR A 529 -5.49 13.29 -22.27
C THR A 529 -4.70 12.30 -23.11
N THR A 530 -5.39 11.50 -23.92
CA THR A 530 -4.71 10.58 -24.86
C THR A 530 -3.83 11.36 -25.85
N GLU A 531 -4.30 12.51 -26.34
CA GLU A 531 -3.56 13.39 -27.22
C GLU A 531 -2.30 13.96 -26.55
N ASP A 532 -2.42 14.40 -25.29
CA ASP A 532 -1.28 14.89 -24.52
C ASP A 532 -0.26 13.78 -24.29
N LYS A 533 -0.71 12.57 -23.94
CA LYS A 533 0.16 11.39 -23.74
C LYS A 533 0.90 11.01 -25.02
N ILE A 534 0.26 11.11 -26.20
CA ILE A 534 0.93 10.89 -27.49
C ILE A 534 2.06 11.92 -27.68
N GLN A 535 1.80 13.19 -27.42
CA GLN A 535 2.82 14.24 -27.54
C GLN A 535 3.95 14.06 -26.53
N ILE A 536 3.61 13.77 -25.27
CA ILE A 536 4.59 13.49 -24.21
C ILE A 536 5.42 12.25 -24.56
N GLY A 537 4.77 11.19 -25.01
CA GLY A 537 5.43 9.94 -25.41
C GLY A 537 6.48 10.18 -26.50
N LYS A 538 6.13 10.97 -27.52
CA LYS A 538 7.01 11.24 -28.66
C LYS A 538 8.11 12.27 -28.36
N ARG A 539 7.77 13.37 -27.66
CA ARG A 539 8.70 14.48 -27.44
C ARG A 539 9.66 14.24 -26.28
N PHE A 540 9.25 13.48 -25.28
CA PHE A 540 10.02 13.34 -24.04
C PHE A 540 10.37 11.88 -23.71
N LEU A 541 9.38 10.97 -23.67
CA LEU A 541 9.61 9.62 -23.18
C LEU A 541 10.43 8.78 -24.15
N LEU A 542 10.06 8.76 -25.42
CA LEU A 542 10.78 7.99 -26.43
C LEU A 542 12.22 8.44 -26.60
N PRO A 543 12.55 9.75 -26.77
CA PRO A 543 13.94 10.19 -26.84
C PRO A 543 14.74 9.89 -25.56
N LYS A 544 14.11 10.02 -24.39
CA LYS A 544 14.72 9.65 -23.12
C LYS A 544 15.09 8.18 -23.07
N GLN A 545 14.14 7.30 -23.42
CA GLN A 545 14.36 5.87 -23.40
C GLN A 545 15.37 5.40 -24.46
N ILE A 546 15.39 6.02 -25.62
CA ILE A 546 16.42 5.79 -26.65
C ILE A 546 17.82 6.05 -26.06
N LYS A 547 18.01 7.20 -25.43
CA LYS A 547 19.28 7.58 -24.80
C LYS A 547 19.66 6.66 -23.65
N GLU A 548 18.73 6.33 -22.77
CA GLU A 548 18.96 5.47 -21.59
C GLU A 548 19.35 4.03 -21.97
N HIS A 549 18.90 3.57 -23.15
CA HIS A 549 19.22 2.22 -23.65
C HIS A 549 20.33 2.20 -24.70
N GLY A 550 21.04 3.30 -24.89
CA GLY A 550 22.20 3.37 -25.78
C GLY A 550 21.86 3.32 -27.27
N LEU A 551 20.64 3.62 -27.67
CA LEU A 551 20.21 3.66 -29.05
C LEU A 551 20.41 5.05 -29.69
N ILE A 552 20.42 5.09 -31.02
CA ILE A 552 20.43 6.33 -31.82
C ILE A 552 19.01 6.65 -32.29
N PRO A 553 18.62 7.93 -32.40
CA PRO A 553 17.24 8.33 -32.71
C PRO A 553 16.62 7.69 -33.97
N ASN A 554 17.44 7.34 -34.96
CA ASN A 554 16.95 6.72 -36.21
C ASN A 554 16.70 5.20 -36.11
N GLN A 555 17.11 4.54 -35.01
CA GLN A 555 17.00 3.10 -34.85
C GLN A 555 15.60 2.66 -34.37
N ILE A 556 14.77 3.60 -33.94
CA ILE A 556 13.38 3.30 -33.55
C ILE A 556 12.46 4.48 -33.83
N LYS A 557 11.33 4.22 -34.43
CA LYS A 557 10.27 5.19 -34.71
C LYS A 557 8.92 4.61 -34.32
N ILE A 558 8.12 5.36 -33.59
CA ILE A 558 6.76 4.99 -33.19
C ILE A 558 5.80 6.02 -33.79
N SER A 559 4.89 5.59 -34.65
CA SER A 559 3.87 6.45 -35.27
C SER A 559 2.83 6.92 -34.23
N ASN A 560 2.06 7.98 -34.55
CA ASN A 560 0.98 8.44 -33.66
C ASN A 560 -0.07 7.36 -33.44
N LYS A 561 -0.41 6.59 -34.51
CA LYS A 561 -1.39 5.51 -34.44
C LYS A 561 -0.96 4.37 -33.52
N VAL A 562 0.31 4.00 -33.57
CA VAL A 562 0.89 2.96 -32.67
C VAL A 562 0.96 3.50 -31.24
N MET A 563 1.39 4.75 -31.04
CA MET A 563 1.42 5.38 -29.72
C MET A 563 0.02 5.47 -29.10
N GLU A 564 -0.99 5.83 -29.87
CA GLU A 564 -2.39 5.85 -29.43
C GLU A 564 -2.86 4.47 -28.98
N LYS A 565 -2.60 3.44 -29.79
CA LYS A 565 -2.92 2.05 -29.43
C LYS A 565 -2.15 1.55 -28.22
N LEU A 566 -0.90 1.97 -28.06
CA LEU A 566 -0.11 1.67 -26.86
C LEU A 566 -0.75 2.27 -25.60
N ILE A 567 -1.20 3.53 -25.70
CA ILE A 567 -1.87 4.22 -24.59
C ILE A 567 -3.20 3.55 -24.26
N GLU A 568 -4.05 3.32 -25.26
CA GLU A 568 -5.40 2.79 -25.06
C GLU A 568 -5.42 1.29 -24.66
N GLY A 569 -4.52 0.48 -25.20
CA GLY A 569 -4.54 -0.97 -25.02
C GLY A 569 -3.66 -1.49 -23.90
N TYR A 570 -2.66 -0.72 -23.47
CA TYR A 570 -1.64 -1.19 -22.51
C TYR A 570 -1.43 -0.30 -21.30
N THR A 571 -2.08 0.89 -21.25
CA THR A 571 -1.95 1.80 -20.11
C THR A 571 -3.32 2.29 -19.64
N ARG A 572 -3.63 2.04 -18.35
CA ARG A 572 -4.82 2.57 -17.68
C ARG A 572 -4.35 3.42 -16.51
N GLU A 573 -3.94 4.66 -16.81
CA GLU A 573 -3.37 5.60 -15.83
C GLU A 573 -3.68 7.05 -16.19
N SER A 574 -3.73 7.92 -15.19
CA SER A 574 -3.86 9.37 -15.40
C SER A 574 -2.58 10.01 -15.89
N GLY A 575 -1.43 9.50 -15.48
CA GLY A 575 -0.10 9.97 -15.86
C GLY A 575 0.49 9.23 -17.04
N VAL A 576 1.80 9.16 -17.10
CA VAL A 576 2.58 8.54 -18.20
C VAL A 576 3.63 7.53 -17.73
N ARG A 577 3.55 7.08 -16.46
CA ARG A 577 4.56 6.16 -15.90
C ARG A 577 4.49 4.75 -16.48
N GLY A 578 3.27 4.24 -16.71
CA GLY A 578 3.04 2.97 -17.39
C GLY A 578 3.40 3.06 -18.87
N LEU A 579 3.08 4.19 -19.52
CA LEU A 579 3.47 4.48 -20.90
C LEU A 579 4.99 4.46 -21.04
N GLU A 580 5.71 5.11 -20.16
CA GLU A 580 7.18 5.10 -20.13
C GLU A 580 7.74 3.68 -20.00
N LYS A 581 7.18 2.87 -19.10
CA LYS A 581 7.59 1.47 -18.93
C LYS A 581 7.36 0.62 -20.18
N ASN A 582 6.25 0.84 -20.88
CA ASN A 582 5.94 0.09 -22.09
C ASN A 582 6.80 0.56 -23.27
N ILE A 583 7.06 1.87 -23.41
CA ILE A 583 8.05 2.39 -24.37
C ILE A 583 9.43 1.78 -24.09
N ALA A 584 9.87 1.74 -22.81
CA ALA A 584 11.13 1.13 -22.43
C ALA A 584 11.21 -0.36 -22.79
N LYS A 585 10.11 -1.12 -22.71
CA LYS A 585 10.08 -2.52 -23.18
C LYS A 585 10.29 -2.65 -24.67
N ILE A 586 9.64 -1.77 -25.46
CA ILE A 586 9.78 -1.74 -26.90
C ILE A 586 11.22 -1.39 -27.28
N VAL A 587 11.77 -0.33 -26.67
CA VAL A 587 13.16 0.13 -26.91
C VAL A 587 14.17 -0.96 -26.56
N ARG A 588 13.97 -1.67 -25.43
CA ARG A 588 14.84 -2.82 -25.04
C ARG A 588 14.79 -3.97 -26.03
N ASN A 589 13.63 -4.27 -26.59
CA ASN A 589 13.52 -5.31 -27.61
C ASN A 589 14.32 -4.92 -28.86
N CYS A 590 14.22 -3.65 -29.29
CA CYS A 590 15.05 -3.14 -30.40
C CYS A 590 16.53 -3.18 -30.05
N ALA A 591 16.93 -2.77 -28.85
CA ALA A 591 18.31 -2.84 -28.39
C ALA A 591 18.84 -4.28 -28.38
N LYS A 592 18.03 -5.25 -27.94
CA LYS A 592 18.36 -6.69 -28.01
C LYS A 592 18.61 -7.12 -29.47
N ASN A 593 17.68 -6.79 -30.38
CA ASN A 593 17.81 -7.19 -31.78
C ASN A 593 19.07 -6.62 -32.43
N ILE A 594 19.42 -5.37 -32.11
CA ILE A 594 20.67 -4.75 -32.59
C ILE A 594 21.89 -5.49 -32.00
N ALA A 595 21.89 -5.77 -30.71
CA ALA A 595 23.01 -6.43 -30.02
C ALA A 595 23.19 -7.88 -30.45
N THR A 596 22.15 -8.53 -31.00
CA THR A 596 22.18 -9.91 -31.50
C THR A 596 22.24 -9.98 -33.03
N ASP A 597 22.48 -8.87 -33.73
CA ASP A 597 22.50 -8.74 -35.18
C ASP A 597 21.26 -9.31 -35.91
N VAL A 598 20.11 -9.31 -35.20
CA VAL A 598 18.83 -9.75 -35.76
C VAL A 598 18.22 -8.60 -36.56
N LYS A 599 17.86 -8.89 -37.81
CA LYS A 599 17.19 -7.90 -38.68
C LYS A 599 15.84 -7.51 -38.08
N TYR A 600 15.59 -6.21 -37.92
CA TYR A 600 14.35 -5.64 -37.44
C TYR A 600 13.96 -4.39 -38.25
N ASP A 601 12.69 -3.99 -38.21
CA ASP A 601 12.23 -2.71 -38.78
C ASP A 601 12.30 -1.63 -37.70
N PRO A 602 12.99 -0.51 -37.97
CA PRO A 602 12.98 0.64 -37.06
C PRO A 602 11.58 1.26 -36.88
N ASN A 603 10.67 1.07 -37.81
CA ASN A 603 9.30 1.57 -37.74
C ASN A 603 8.41 0.54 -37.05
N ILE A 604 8.18 0.71 -35.78
CA ILE A 604 7.34 -0.18 -34.99
C ILE A 604 5.89 -0.12 -35.49
N ASN A 605 5.34 -1.26 -35.85
CA ASN A 605 3.95 -1.45 -36.27
C ASN A 605 3.07 -2.02 -35.13
N LEU A 606 1.78 -2.26 -35.37
CA LEU A 606 0.87 -2.79 -34.36
C LEU A 606 1.14 -4.27 -34.04
N GLU A 607 1.61 -5.05 -34.99
CA GLU A 607 1.94 -6.47 -34.80
C GLU A 607 3.21 -6.62 -33.94
N ASP A 608 4.24 -5.81 -34.24
CA ASP A 608 5.46 -5.77 -33.42
C ASP A 608 5.13 -5.43 -31.98
N MET A 609 4.27 -4.42 -31.76
CA MET A 609 3.83 -4.03 -30.45
C MET A 609 3.14 -5.17 -29.70
N THR A 610 2.28 -5.92 -30.39
CA THR A 610 1.58 -7.06 -29.81
C THR A 610 2.55 -8.20 -29.51
N THR A 611 3.52 -8.46 -30.37
CA THR A 611 4.54 -9.47 -30.14
C THR A 611 5.43 -9.13 -28.94
N ILE A 612 5.81 -7.87 -28.78
CA ILE A 612 6.74 -7.41 -27.71
C ILE A 612 6.00 -7.31 -26.35
N LEU A 613 4.78 -6.81 -26.33
CA LEU A 613 4.03 -6.51 -25.11
C LEU A 613 3.02 -7.59 -24.72
N GLY A 614 2.71 -8.50 -25.66
CA GLY A 614 1.62 -9.46 -25.55
C GLY A 614 0.29 -8.88 -26.04
N PRO A 615 -0.81 -9.64 -25.99
CA PRO A 615 -2.14 -9.17 -26.37
C PRO A 615 -2.59 -8.01 -25.49
N SER A 616 -3.37 -7.09 -26.06
CA SER A 616 -3.96 -5.98 -25.31
C SER A 616 -4.76 -6.51 -24.12
N LYS A 617 -4.40 -6.06 -22.92
CA LYS A 617 -5.07 -6.47 -21.67
C LYS A 617 -6.27 -5.61 -21.34
N LEU A 618 -6.38 -4.45 -21.98
CA LEU A 618 -7.45 -3.50 -21.77
C LEU A 618 -8.42 -3.64 -22.93
N LEU A 619 -9.55 -4.30 -22.67
CA LEU A 619 -10.70 -4.24 -23.55
C LEU A 619 -11.18 -2.78 -23.54
N ARG A 620 -11.48 -2.21 -24.70
CA ARG A 620 -12.14 -0.91 -24.75
C ARG A 620 -13.51 -1.06 -24.10
N ASP A 621 -13.81 -0.15 -23.18
CA ASP A 621 -15.19 0.13 -22.84
C ASP A 621 -15.81 0.79 -24.10
N GLU A 622 -16.21 -0.02 -25.06
CA GLU A 622 -16.95 0.48 -26.19
C GLU A 622 -18.39 0.73 -25.73
N TYR A 623 -18.92 1.87 -26.14
CA TYR A 623 -20.30 2.20 -25.90
C TYR A 623 -21.19 1.08 -26.48
N GLU A 624 -21.88 0.35 -25.62
CA GLU A 624 -22.89 -0.61 -26.03
C GLU A 624 -24.17 0.11 -26.44
N SER A 625 -24.90 -0.43 -27.45
CA SER A 625 -26.12 0.20 -27.90
C SER A 625 -27.20 0.18 -26.81
N ASN A 626 -27.88 1.29 -26.56
CA ASN A 626 -29.00 1.39 -25.62
C ASN A 626 -30.32 0.84 -26.20
N GLU A 627 -30.28 -0.30 -26.87
CA GLU A 627 -31.47 -0.95 -27.45
C GLU A 627 -32.28 -1.73 -26.41
N ILE A 628 -31.73 -1.94 -25.23
CA ILE A 628 -32.33 -2.65 -24.11
C ILE A 628 -32.80 -1.66 -23.07
N ALA A 629 -33.99 -1.87 -22.50
CA ALA A 629 -34.49 -1.05 -21.40
C ALA A 629 -33.66 -1.31 -20.13
N GLY A 630 -33.44 -0.25 -19.37
CA GLY A 630 -32.72 -0.36 -18.11
C GLY A 630 -31.19 -0.29 -18.23
N VAL A 631 -30.64 0.00 -19.41
CA VAL A 631 -29.18 0.17 -19.58
C VAL A 631 -28.83 1.64 -19.79
N VAL A 632 -28.01 2.21 -18.92
CA VAL A 632 -27.58 3.62 -18.95
C VAL A 632 -26.08 3.72 -18.83
N THR A 633 -25.48 4.67 -19.55
CA THR A 633 -24.07 5.02 -19.40
C THR A 633 -23.92 6.16 -18.40
N GLY A 634 -23.32 5.88 -17.26
CA GLY A 634 -22.83 6.85 -16.29
C GLY A 634 -21.39 7.23 -16.54
N LEU A 635 -20.91 8.24 -15.82
CA LEU A 635 -19.52 8.69 -15.83
C LEU A 635 -18.94 8.58 -14.42
N ALA A 636 -17.84 7.87 -14.29
CA ALA A 636 -17.10 7.69 -13.05
C ALA A 636 -15.76 8.43 -13.09
N TRP A 637 -15.27 8.75 -11.91
CA TRP A 637 -13.90 9.19 -11.71
C TRP A 637 -13.18 8.22 -10.78
N THR A 638 -11.99 7.81 -11.16
CA THR A 638 -11.15 6.89 -10.43
C THR A 638 -9.75 7.47 -10.22
N ARG A 639 -8.95 6.85 -9.38
CA ARG A 639 -7.54 7.25 -9.17
C ARG A 639 -6.70 7.19 -10.46
N VAL A 640 -7.16 6.46 -11.46
CA VAL A 640 -6.47 6.30 -12.75
C VAL A 640 -7.06 7.18 -13.86
N GLY A 641 -8.07 7.98 -13.57
CA GLY A 641 -8.74 8.91 -14.48
C GLY A 641 -10.24 8.71 -14.55
N GLY A 642 -10.88 9.37 -15.50
CA GLY A 642 -12.29 9.19 -15.79
C GLY A 642 -12.55 7.89 -16.55
N ASP A 643 -13.71 7.30 -16.30
CA ASP A 643 -14.19 6.07 -16.96
C ASP A 643 -15.68 6.12 -17.25
N ILE A 644 -16.15 5.32 -18.19
CA ILE A 644 -17.59 5.11 -18.39
C ILE A 644 -18.07 3.99 -17.48
N LEU A 645 -19.30 4.08 -17.07
CA LEU A 645 -19.92 3.15 -16.15
C LEU A 645 -21.25 2.70 -16.73
N PHE A 646 -21.38 1.42 -17.03
CA PHE A 646 -22.68 0.87 -17.42
C PHE A 646 -23.49 0.56 -16.17
N ILE A 647 -24.75 0.97 -16.19
CA ILE A 647 -25.72 0.65 -15.14
C ILE A 647 -26.83 -0.13 -15.81
N GLU A 648 -26.99 -1.35 -15.39
CA GLU A 648 -27.96 -2.29 -15.93
C GLU A 648 -29.01 -2.60 -14.88
N SER A 649 -30.27 -2.54 -15.26
CA SER A 649 -31.38 -2.86 -14.36
C SER A 649 -32.31 -3.85 -15.03
N ILE A 650 -32.75 -4.85 -14.26
CA ILE A 650 -33.71 -5.87 -14.73
C ILE A 650 -34.84 -6.05 -13.73
N LEU A 651 -35.98 -6.52 -14.24
CA LEU A 651 -37.14 -6.94 -13.45
C LEU A 651 -37.29 -8.46 -13.48
N THR A 652 -37.49 -9.03 -12.30
CA THR A 652 -37.85 -10.44 -12.10
C THR A 652 -39.13 -10.52 -11.27
N GLU A 653 -40.00 -11.46 -11.53
CA GLU A 653 -41.20 -11.67 -10.72
C GLU A 653 -40.82 -11.83 -9.25
N GLY A 654 -41.55 -11.17 -8.35
CA GLY A 654 -41.23 -11.20 -6.94
C GLY A 654 -42.05 -10.25 -6.09
N LYS A 655 -41.50 -9.90 -4.93
CA LYS A 655 -42.23 -9.12 -3.89
C LYS A 655 -41.63 -7.72 -3.70
N GLY A 656 -41.13 -7.08 -4.73
CA GLY A 656 -40.59 -5.70 -4.66
C GLY A 656 -39.20 -5.58 -4.05
N LYS A 657 -38.41 -6.64 -3.96
CA LYS A 657 -37.07 -6.58 -3.37
C LYS A 657 -36.08 -5.88 -4.30
N LEU A 658 -35.31 -4.92 -3.77
CA LEU A 658 -34.17 -4.31 -4.46
C LEU A 658 -32.91 -5.14 -4.18
N SER A 659 -32.26 -5.60 -5.23
CA SER A 659 -30.94 -6.25 -5.18
C SER A 659 -29.94 -5.42 -5.95
N ILE A 660 -28.73 -5.28 -5.42
CA ILE A 660 -27.67 -4.46 -6.00
C ILE A 660 -26.40 -5.29 -6.06
N THR A 661 -25.74 -5.33 -7.20
CA THR A 661 -24.46 -6.05 -7.39
C THR A 661 -23.47 -5.19 -8.19
N GLY A 662 -22.17 -5.53 -8.13
CA GLY A 662 -21.10 -4.80 -8.82
C GLY A 662 -20.04 -4.20 -7.89
N ASN A 663 -19.93 -4.71 -6.65
CA ASN A 663 -18.97 -4.23 -5.64
C ASN A 663 -19.12 -2.72 -5.33
N LEU A 664 -20.36 -2.32 -5.05
CA LEU A 664 -20.72 -0.94 -4.77
C LEU A 664 -20.54 -0.60 -3.30
N GLY A 665 -19.96 0.55 -3.02
CA GLY A 665 -19.83 1.11 -1.68
C GLY A 665 -21.17 1.59 -1.10
N LYS A 666 -21.16 2.03 0.15
CA LYS A 666 -22.35 2.43 0.89
C LYS A 666 -23.06 3.62 0.22
N VAL A 667 -22.33 4.65 -0.19
CA VAL A 667 -22.90 5.87 -0.79
C VAL A 667 -23.59 5.55 -2.11
N MET A 668 -22.99 4.73 -2.94
CA MET A 668 -23.56 4.33 -4.23
C MET A 668 -24.79 3.44 -4.05
N THR A 669 -24.79 2.58 -3.03
CA THR A 669 -25.94 1.75 -2.64
C THR A 669 -27.10 2.62 -2.13
N GLU A 670 -26.82 3.67 -1.36
CA GLU A 670 -27.83 4.66 -0.92
C GLU A 670 -28.42 5.42 -2.11
N SER A 671 -27.60 5.84 -3.07
CA SER A 671 -28.07 6.49 -4.30
C SER A 671 -29.06 5.64 -5.09
N ALA A 672 -28.85 4.31 -5.16
CA ALA A 672 -29.78 3.39 -5.80
C ALA A 672 -31.13 3.31 -5.05
N LYS A 673 -31.09 3.31 -3.71
CA LYS A 673 -32.33 3.34 -2.89
C LYS A 673 -33.07 4.65 -3.07
N ILE A 674 -32.36 5.79 -3.02
CA ILE A 674 -32.94 7.12 -3.26
C ILE A 674 -33.60 7.19 -4.63
N ALA A 675 -32.93 6.65 -5.67
CA ALA A 675 -33.49 6.60 -7.01
C ALA A 675 -34.79 5.82 -7.08
N LEU A 676 -34.86 4.65 -6.43
CA LEU A 676 -36.08 3.83 -6.41
C LEU A 676 -37.22 4.51 -5.63
N GLU A 677 -36.92 5.05 -4.44
CA GLU A 677 -37.95 5.73 -3.63
C GLU A 677 -38.49 6.99 -4.32
N TYR A 678 -37.65 7.73 -5.04
CA TYR A 678 -38.11 8.86 -5.88
C TYR A 678 -39.09 8.39 -6.96
N ILE A 679 -38.78 7.29 -7.67
CA ILE A 679 -39.69 6.75 -8.70
C ILE A 679 -41.01 6.30 -8.09
N LYS A 680 -41.00 5.63 -6.96
CA LYS A 680 -42.22 5.22 -6.25
C LYS A 680 -43.09 6.44 -5.89
N SER A 681 -42.48 7.50 -5.35
CA SER A 681 -43.16 8.73 -4.96
C SER A 681 -43.75 9.51 -6.14
N TYR A 682 -43.12 9.42 -7.30
CA TYR A 682 -43.57 10.14 -8.52
C TYR A 682 -43.99 9.19 -9.65
N SER A 683 -44.44 7.99 -9.33
CA SER A 683 -44.83 6.96 -10.30
C SER A 683 -45.87 7.44 -11.31
N THR A 684 -46.85 8.22 -10.88
CA THR A 684 -47.88 8.82 -11.75
C THR A 684 -47.31 9.79 -12.79
N LYS A 685 -46.28 10.58 -12.45
CA LYS A 685 -45.59 11.46 -13.40
C LYS A 685 -44.87 10.73 -14.52
N PHE A 686 -44.46 9.52 -14.25
CA PHE A 686 -43.80 8.66 -15.23
C PHE A 686 -44.72 7.68 -15.94
N ASN A 687 -46.04 7.73 -15.64
CA ASN A 687 -47.05 6.76 -16.13
C ASN A 687 -46.65 5.32 -15.76
N ILE A 688 -46.14 5.11 -14.54
CA ILE A 688 -45.76 3.79 -14.02
C ILE A 688 -46.88 3.34 -13.05
N ASN A 689 -47.42 2.14 -13.28
CA ASN A 689 -48.36 1.53 -12.36
C ASN A 689 -47.68 1.15 -11.06
N SER A 690 -48.19 1.67 -9.92
CA SER A 690 -47.57 1.40 -8.61
C SER A 690 -47.59 -0.07 -8.20
N GLU A 691 -48.44 -0.92 -8.77
CA GLU A 691 -48.45 -2.36 -8.52
C GLU A 691 -47.15 -3.04 -8.95
N ILE A 692 -46.45 -2.50 -9.94
CA ILE A 692 -45.20 -3.06 -10.47
C ILE A 692 -44.17 -3.20 -9.33
N PHE A 693 -44.13 -2.24 -8.42
CA PHE A 693 -43.18 -2.25 -7.31
C PHE A 693 -43.42 -3.40 -6.31
N ASN A 694 -44.61 -3.97 -6.28
CA ASN A 694 -44.94 -5.09 -5.42
C ASN A 694 -44.89 -6.45 -6.16
N LYS A 695 -45.01 -6.43 -7.49
CA LYS A 695 -45.08 -7.63 -8.35
C LYS A 695 -43.71 -8.06 -8.88
N TYR A 696 -42.70 -7.14 -8.87
CA TYR A 696 -41.40 -7.42 -9.45
C TYR A 696 -40.27 -7.05 -8.47
N ASN A 697 -39.28 -7.93 -8.35
CA ASN A 697 -38.00 -7.60 -7.76
C ASN A 697 -37.18 -6.81 -8.78
N ILE A 698 -36.41 -5.89 -8.28
CA ILE A 698 -35.55 -5.01 -9.07
C ILE A 698 -34.12 -5.40 -8.79
N HIS A 699 -33.34 -5.64 -9.85
CA HIS A 699 -31.92 -5.88 -9.70
C HIS A 699 -31.15 -4.82 -10.50
N ILE A 700 -30.27 -4.09 -9.80
CA ILE A 700 -29.31 -3.16 -10.41
C ILE A 700 -27.95 -3.81 -10.40
N HIS A 701 -27.32 -3.89 -11.56
CA HIS A 701 -25.97 -4.39 -11.71
C HIS A 701 -25.07 -3.31 -12.32
N VAL A 702 -23.86 -3.17 -11.77
CA VAL A 702 -22.82 -2.34 -12.35
C VAL A 702 -21.63 -3.23 -12.65
N PRO A 703 -21.37 -3.55 -13.94
CA PRO A 703 -20.29 -4.45 -14.37
C PRO A 703 -18.92 -4.08 -13.79
N GLU A 704 -17.94 -4.97 -13.96
CA GLU A 704 -16.59 -4.90 -13.39
C GLU A 704 -16.56 -4.99 -11.85
N GLY A 705 -17.17 -6.01 -11.26
CA GLY A 705 -17.23 -6.24 -9.81
C GLY A 705 -15.87 -6.40 -9.12
N ALA A 706 -14.79 -6.60 -9.86
CA ALA A 706 -13.44 -6.65 -9.33
C ALA A 706 -12.92 -5.28 -8.84
N THR A 707 -13.50 -4.18 -9.35
CA THR A 707 -13.12 -2.81 -8.98
C THR A 707 -14.16 -2.23 -8.02
N PRO A 708 -13.80 -1.87 -6.78
CA PRO A 708 -14.70 -1.18 -5.87
C PRO A 708 -15.16 0.16 -6.45
N LYS A 709 -16.47 0.41 -6.38
CA LYS A 709 -17.10 1.65 -6.88
C LYS A 709 -17.89 2.28 -5.75
N ASP A 710 -17.64 3.56 -5.47
CA ASP A 710 -18.40 4.31 -4.49
C ASP A 710 -18.54 5.77 -4.90
N GLY A 711 -19.58 6.42 -4.41
CA GLY A 711 -19.85 7.82 -4.63
C GLY A 711 -21.29 8.12 -5.11
N PRO A 712 -21.78 9.34 -4.88
CA PRO A 712 -23.17 9.72 -5.19
C PRO A 712 -23.40 10.05 -6.67
N SER A 713 -22.34 10.18 -7.47
CA SER A 713 -22.37 10.73 -8.83
C SER A 713 -23.09 9.86 -9.89
N ALA A 714 -23.46 8.64 -9.56
CA ALA A 714 -24.22 7.75 -10.41
C ALA A 714 -25.75 7.86 -10.18
N GLY A 715 -26.21 8.68 -9.25
CA GLY A 715 -27.60 8.77 -8.84
C GLY A 715 -28.57 9.05 -9.99
N ILE A 716 -28.30 10.07 -10.83
CA ILE A 716 -29.15 10.37 -11.99
C ILE A 716 -29.14 9.24 -13.02
N ALA A 717 -28.03 8.52 -13.18
CA ALA A 717 -27.91 7.43 -14.11
C ALA A 717 -28.70 6.19 -13.62
N MET A 718 -28.63 5.89 -12.33
CA MET A 718 -29.41 4.80 -11.72
C MET A 718 -30.91 5.07 -11.82
N LEU A 719 -31.35 6.28 -11.53
CA LEU A 719 -32.74 6.65 -11.66
C LEU A 719 -33.21 6.56 -13.11
N THR A 720 -32.42 7.05 -14.05
CA THR A 720 -32.74 6.98 -15.49
C THR A 720 -32.82 5.55 -15.98
N SER A 721 -31.94 4.66 -15.50
CA SER A 721 -31.97 3.22 -15.77
C SER A 721 -33.28 2.60 -15.28
N LEU A 722 -33.69 2.89 -14.06
CA LEU A 722 -34.93 2.38 -13.49
C LEU A 722 -36.17 2.94 -14.22
N VAL A 723 -36.21 4.22 -14.57
CA VAL A 723 -37.35 4.79 -15.33
C VAL A 723 -37.43 4.17 -16.74
N SER A 724 -36.29 3.98 -17.42
CA SER A 724 -36.25 3.25 -18.68
C SER A 724 -36.79 1.82 -18.54
N LEU A 725 -36.36 1.13 -17.47
CA LEU A 725 -36.78 -0.22 -17.16
C LEU A 725 -38.31 -0.33 -16.95
N PHE A 726 -38.90 0.53 -16.13
CA PHE A 726 -40.33 0.51 -15.83
C PHE A 726 -41.19 1.00 -16.98
N THR A 727 -40.73 1.97 -17.77
CA THR A 727 -41.46 2.50 -18.93
C THR A 727 -41.19 1.75 -20.22
N GLN A 728 -40.20 0.84 -20.22
CA GLN A 728 -39.72 0.08 -21.40
C GLN A 728 -39.30 1.01 -22.57
N LYS A 729 -38.93 2.25 -22.29
CA LYS A 729 -38.51 3.24 -23.27
C LYS A 729 -37.01 3.20 -23.49
N ARG A 730 -36.59 3.41 -24.72
CA ARG A 730 -35.19 3.50 -25.09
C ARG A 730 -34.54 4.77 -24.54
N ILE A 731 -33.28 4.68 -24.14
CA ILE A 731 -32.44 5.79 -23.84
C ILE A 731 -31.72 6.26 -25.12
N LYS A 732 -31.53 7.54 -25.28
CA LYS A 732 -30.80 8.08 -26.43
C LYS A 732 -29.42 7.45 -26.56
N SER A 733 -29.04 7.06 -27.78
CA SER A 733 -27.72 6.51 -28.03
C SER A 733 -26.62 7.55 -27.86
N ARG A 734 -25.43 7.10 -27.47
CA ARG A 734 -24.23 7.94 -27.25
C ARG A 734 -24.45 9.09 -26.30
N MET A 735 -25.27 8.87 -25.30
CA MET A 735 -25.52 9.79 -24.19
C MET A 735 -24.96 9.21 -22.91
N ALA A 736 -24.29 10.03 -22.11
CA ALA A 736 -23.84 9.69 -20.77
C ALA A 736 -24.30 10.76 -19.79
N MET A 737 -24.30 10.42 -18.50
CA MET A 737 -24.75 11.34 -17.48
C MET A 737 -23.98 11.15 -16.16
N THR A 738 -23.87 12.23 -15.40
CA THR A 738 -23.34 12.18 -14.03
C THR A 738 -23.96 13.29 -13.19
N GLY A 739 -24.33 12.96 -11.96
CA GLY A 739 -24.96 13.87 -11.02
C GLY A 739 -25.45 13.11 -9.81
N GLU A 740 -25.45 13.77 -8.67
CA GLU A 740 -26.07 13.27 -7.46
C GLU A 740 -27.57 13.61 -7.47
N ILE A 741 -28.38 12.76 -6.87
CA ILE A 741 -29.83 12.96 -6.77
C ILE A 741 -30.27 13.08 -5.32
N THR A 742 -31.21 13.97 -5.06
CA THR A 742 -31.95 14.06 -3.78
C THR A 742 -33.29 13.33 -3.86
N LEU A 743 -33.88 13.00 -2.69
CA LEU A 743 -35.25 12.42 -2.60
C LEU A 743 -36.32 13.29 -3.23
N ARG A 744 -36.07 14.59 -3.40
CA ARG A 744 -37.01 15.54 -4.03
C ARG A 744 -36.78 15.72 -5.53
N GLY A 745 -35.79 14.97 -6.09
CA GLY A 745 -35.47 15.01 -7.51
C GLY A 745 -34.57 16.16 -7.95
N LYS A 746 -33.96 16.92 -7.03
CA LYS A 746 -32.94 17.89 -7.39
C LYS A 746 -31.64 17.15 -7.80
N VAL A 747 -31.00 17.69 -8.82
CA VAL A 747 -29.69 17.23 -9.27
C VAL A 747 -28.61 18.09 -8.64
N LEU A 748 -27.67 17.48 -7.95
CA LEU A 748 -26.57 18.16 -7.27
C LEU A 748 -25.25 18.02 -8.05
N PRO A 749 -24.32 18.97 -7.87
CA PRO A 749 -23.04 18.97 -8.56
C PRO A 749 -22.15 17.83 -8.05
N VAL A 750 -21.25 17.38 -8.92
CA VAL A 750 -20.31 16.28 -8.62
C VAL A 750 -18.90 16.65 -9.04
N GLY A 751 -17.91 16.05 -8.41
CA GLY A 751 -16.50 16.28 -8.73
C GLY A 751 -15.97 15.46 -9.92
N GLY A 752 -14.72 15.77 -10.34
CA GLY A 752 -14.03 15.05 -11.42
C GLY A 752 -14.61 15.27 -12.81
N ILE A 753 -15.22 16.44 -13.05
CA ILE A 753 -15.93 16.77 -14.31
C ILE A 753 -15.01 16.66 -15.52
N LYS A 754 -13.80 17.19 -15.44
CA LYS A 754 -12.83 17.15 -16.54
C LYS A 754 -12.50 15.72 -16.95
N GLU A 755 -12.16 14.87 -16.00
CA GLU A 755 -11.81 13.47 -16.23
C GLU A 755 -13.00 12.68 -16.78
N LYS A 756 -14.20 12.91 -16.27
CA LYS A 756 -15.45 12.30 -16.72
C LYS A 756 -15.77 12.66 -18.17
N ILE A 757 -15.63 13.92 -18.54
CA ILE A 757 -15.86 14.41 -19.90
C ILE A 757 -14.84 13.81 -20.87
N LEU A 758 -13.58 13.73 -20.47
CA LEU A 758 -12.54 13.11 -21.30
C LEU A 758 -12.79 11.60 -21.49
N ALA A 759 -13.30 10.91 -20.48
CA ALA A 759 -13.73 9.51 -20.60
C ALA A 759 -14.90 9.37 -21.58
N ALA A 760 -15.92 10.20 -21.45
CA ALA A 760 -17.05 10.23 -22.37
C ALA A 760 -16.62 10.43 -23.83
N LYS A 761 -15.68 11.36 -24.07
CA LYS A 761 -15.13 11.60 -25.40
C LYS A 761 -14.38 10.38 -25.96
N ARG A 762 -13.55 9.72 -25.13
CA ARG A 762 -12.86 8.47 -25.52
C ARG A 762 -13.85 7.36 -25.90
N ALA A 763 -14.95 7.25 -25.18
CA ALA A 763 -16.02 6.29 -25.44
C ALA A 763 -16.96 6.71 -26.58
N LYS A 764 -16.61 7.76 -27.34
CA LYS A 764 -17.38 8.27 -28.48
C LYS A 764 -18.81 8.72 -28.10
N ILE A 765 -19.05 9.08 -26.87
CA ILE A 765 -20.26 9.75 -26.41
C ILE A 765 -20.38 11.10 -27.12
N LYS A 766 -21.60 11.52 -27.41
CA LYS A 766 -21.88 12.80 -28.09
C LYS A 766 -22.60 13.80 -27.21
N GLU A 767 -23.44 13.31 -26.30
CA GLU A 767 -24.25 14.14 -25.42
C GLU A 767 -23.98 13.77 -23.96
N ILE A 768 -23.82 14.77 -23.10
CA ILE A 768 -23.57 14.59 -21.69
C ILE A 768 -24.57 15.41 -20.88
N ILE A 769 -25.23 14.78 -19.93
CA ILE A 769 -26.11 15.44 -18.97
C ILE A 769 -25.32 15.67 -17.66
N LEU A 770 -25.33 16.91 -17.18
CA LEU A 770 -24.62 17.39 -16.00
C LEU A 770 -25.52 18.28 -15.13
N CYS A 771 -25.22 18.35 -13.85
CA CYS A 771 -25.83 19.37 -13.00
C CYS A 771 -25.48 20.79 -13.53
N LYS A 772 -26.47 21.71 -13.47
CA LYS A 772 -26.27 23.11 -13.86
C LYS A 772 -25.12 23.78 -13.08
N GLN A 773 -24.93 23.43 -11.82
CA GLN A 773 -23.85 23.97 -11.00
C GLN A 773 -22.46 23.47 -11.43
N ASN A 774 -22.35 22.46 -12.30
CA ASN A 774 -21.08 22.03 -12.89
C ASN A 774 -20.75 22.76 -14.22
N GLU A 775 -21.56 23.70 -14.67
CA GLU A 775 -21.28 24.49 -15.87
C GLU A 775 -19.95 25.27 -15.79
N PRO A 776 -19.58 25.91 -14.65
CA PRO A 776 -18.26 26.52 -14.51
C PRO A 776 -17.12 25.54 -14.70
N ASP A 777 -17.20 24.32 -14.15
CA ASP A 777 -16.18 23.29 -14.30
C ASP A 777 -15.98 22.90 -15.78
N VAL A 778 -17.06 22.86 -16.55
CA VAL A 778 -16.99 22.55 -17.99
C VAL A 778 -16.36 23.72 -18.75
N ASN A 779 -16.66 24.96 -18.39
CA ASN A 779 -16.13 26.16 -19.01
C ASN A 779 -14.63 26.34 -18.77
N GLU A 780 -14.09 25.81 -17.68
CA GLU A 780 -12.65 25.76 -17.40
C GLU A 780 -11.91 24.77 -18.32
N ILE A 781 -12.60 23.81 -18.92
CA ILE A 781 -11.96 22.83 -19.80
C ILE A 781 -11.62 23.47 -21.13
N ASN A 782 -10.38 23.34 -21.60
CA ASN A 782 -9.96 23.85 -22.88
C ASN A 782 -10.88 23.35 -24.01
N LYS A 783 -11.40 24.28 -24.81
CA LYS A 783 -12.38 24.01 -25.90
C LYS A 783 -11.93 22.91 -26.87
N LYS A 784 -10.63 22.73 -27.06
CA LYS A 784 -10.06 21.65 -27.87
C LYS A 784 -10.49 20.26 -27.39
N TYR A 785 -10.62 20.05 -26.09
CA TYR A 785 -10.95 18.76 -25.51
C TYR A 785 -12.46 18.46 -25.51
N ILE A 786 -13.29 19.48 -25.53
CA ILE A 786 -14.77 19.33 -25.53
C ILE A 786 -15.40 19.46 -26.91
N LYS A 787 -14.59 19.75 -27.95
CA LYS A 787 -15.09 19.86 -29.32
C LYS A 787 -15.83 18.59 -29.77
N GLY A 788 -17.06 18.73 -30.24
CA GLY A 788 -17.92 17.63 -30.71
C GLY A 788 -18.79 16.99 -29.60
N LEU A 789 -18.71 17.49 -28.37
CA LEU A 789 -19.61 17.11 -27.28
C LEU A 789 -20.71 18.18 -27.12
N LYS A 790 -21.93 17.71 -26.81
CA LYS A 790 -23.06 18.57 -26.46
C LYS A 790 -23.36 18.37 -24.98
N PHE A 791 -23.44 19.48 -24.25
CA PHE A 791 -23.72 19.48 -22.84
C PHE A 791 -25.16 19.89 -22.57
N HIS A 792 -25.81 19.17 -21.65
CA HIS A 792 -27.14 19.47 -21.15
C HIS A 792 -27.03 19.72 -19.66
N TYR A 793 -27.26 20.96 -19.25
CA TYR A 793 -27.23 21.34 -17.84
C TYR A 793 -28.63 21.28 -17.25
N VAL A 794 -28.79 20.53 -16.19
CA VAL A 794 -30.08 20.23 -15.56
C VAL A 794 -30.04 20.56 -14.07
N SER A 795 -31.20 20.90 -13.52
CA SER A 795 -31.38 21.16 -12.11
C SER A 795 -32.30 20.14 -11.44
N GLU A 796 -33.16 19.48 -12.23
CA GLU A 796 -34.13 18.53 -11.75
C GLU A 796 -34.11 17.24 -12.55
N MET A 797 -34.52 16.16 -11.91
CA MET A 797 -34.56 14.83 -12.52
C MET A 797 -35.59 14.70 -13.66
N SER A 798 -36.65 15.48 -13.61
CA SER A 798 -37.63 15.59 -14.68
C SER A 798 -37.02 16.04 -16.01
N GLU A 799 -36.04 16.95 -15.96
CA GLU A 799 -35.29 17.40 -17.14
C GLU A 799 -34.39 16.31 -17.66
N VAL A 800 -33.72 15.56 -16.76
CA VAL A 800 -32.85 14.44 -17.13
C VAL A 800 -33.66 13.40 -17.92
N ILE A 801 -34.80 12.97 -17.39
CA ILE A 801 -35.64 11.96 -18.02
C ILE A 801 -36.15 12.41 -19.38
N ARG A 802 -36.61 13.66 -19.51
CA ARG A 802 -37.05 14.25 -20.80
C ARG A 802 -35.94 14.27 -21.84
N LEU A 803 -34.72 14.54 -21.43
CA LEU A 803 -33.57 14.59 -22.32
C LEU A 803 -33.04 13.20 -22.69
N ALA A 804 -33.03 12.26 -21.73
CA ALA A 804 -32.44 10.96 -21.88
C ALA A 804 -33.35 9.93 -22.56
N LEU A 805 -34.63 9.92 -22.22
CA LEU A 805 -35.57 8.94 -22.79
C LEU A 805 -36.10 9.38 -24.15
N THR A 806 -36.26 8.37 -25.01
CA THR A 806 -36.97 8.56 -26.28
C THR A 806 -38.47 8.15 -26.12
N ASN A 807 -39.31 8.55 -27.08
CA ASN A 807 -40.71 8.09 -27.11
C ASN A 807 -40.85 6.67 -27.64
N GLN A 808 -39.77 6.04 -28.07
CA GLN A 808 -39.78 4.70 -28.64
C GLN A 808 -39.58 3.65 -27.54
N LYS A 809 -40.44 2.61 -27.55
CA LYS A 809 -40.23 1.43 -26.73
C LYS A 809 -39.09 0.57 -27.28
N VAL A 810 -38.48 -0.25 -26.45
CA VAL A 810 -37.49 -1.24 -26.87
C VAL A 810 -38.13 -2.34 -27.72
N LYS A 811 -37.37 -3.03 -28.58
CA LYS A 811 -37.90 -4.04 -29.51
C LYS A 811 -38.66 -5.16 -28.80
N ASN A 812 -38.15 -5.63 -27.68
CA ASN A 812 -38.74 -6.72 -26.89
C ASN A 812 -39.36 -6.18 -25.59
N HIS A 813 -40.21 -5.15 -25.68
CA HIS A 813 -40.77 -4.52 -24.49
C HIS A 813 -41.75 -5.47 -23.76
N LYS A 814 -41.66 -5.49 -22.47
CA LYS A 814 -42.61 -6.16 -21.59
C LYS A 814 -43.80 -5.26 -21.36
N ASN A 815 -45.01 -5.81 -21.42
CA ASN A 815 -46.20 -5.10 -20.96
C ASN A 815 -46.22 -5.17 -19.44
N LEU A 816 -45.79 -4.10 -18.81
CA LEU A 816 -45.65 -3.98 -17.36
C LEU A 816 -46.86 -3.27 -16.75
#